data_8e4f929e95c1a044a8ed0b691885f2c8
#
_entry.id   8e4f929e95c1a044a8ed0b691885f2c8
#
_cell.length_a   1.000
_cell.length_b   1.000
_cell.length_c   1.000
_cell.angle_alpha   90.00
_cell.angle_beta   90.00
_cell.angle_gamma   90.00
#
_symmetry.space_group_name_H-M   'P 1'
#
loop_
_entity.id
_entity.type
_entity.pdbx_description
1 polymer ?
#
loop_
_entity_poly.entity_id
_entity_poly.type
_entity_poly.pdbx_seq_one_letter_code
_entity_poly.pdbx_strand_id
1 'polypeptide(L)'
;MKNIVSFFIVLCSILSLSYNCKAQQTLTPVTFTKSCYLKDGKPFYLRCGEMHYFRVPKTDWKKRMELLKQAGGNCIATLVPWILHEPKEGTFDFGSDGIHDLEGFLQLAKEENLFVMVRPGPYQYSELAFDGLPVWLSKDYPALRARKFDGSDMQGSVASYQHPLFLKKVKTWYDKVNPILAKYSVGKGGPIIMYQLDNELTGVQIWNGSTDYNRETMGFGQKEGKYTLFLKEKYGNIDTLNARYGTKHTSFEKVLPLESKAYNKTEQIRQVKDYYDFYYSRCAEYLDTLASMARSNGIDVPFVHNAANPEMIPYFKESVNKLKQPFLLGMDFYYNLDQNWGQNNPTPQYAVRGFIGLEMLRLMGFPQTVFELPSGSASDWPAITAVDTKACYMLNVAFGMKGYNHYIFTGGPNPSGYGLTADVYDYGAPVGAKGEIRPLYYAQKEVAGFIAKENWLADAKMIHDCRISLDFEYARSGNYWKNKGNFAVSGPEAWELTTKGVLTTAMLASVSPEFCDLSTTGFMKEQTPLIVVSSSAMSAGKQQNVVNYLKQGGKVLLLPTVPEFDDNFNRCTILKDFIGDIKMGNSSTALKRATFGSIQNVRKKNVFVFEKMPKGAEVLGVEENSGQPIACMLKTEGKGTIIIAGISWLASHKEQSQMFVYLLSKLGYKQQVTCDNMNIWHTLRTDGNRQMLFLLNLYTSPQSANIEYFDKSGHTAKCGKVDVEAMTVKTIEKY
;
A
#
# COMPACT_ATOMS: atom_id res chain seq x y z
N MET A 1 25.37 39.81 -68.75
CA MET A 1 24.58 38.70 -68.20
C MET A 1 25.48 37.62 -67.56
N LYS A 2 26.63 37.97 -66.93
CA LYS A 2 27.49 36.98 -66.24
C LYS A 2 27.66 37.27 -64.73
N ASN A 3 27.05 38.35 -64.21
CA ASN A 3 27.22 38.72 -62.78
C ASN A 3 25.96 38.50 -61.89
N ILE A 4 24.89 37.91 -62.41
CA ILE A 4 23.66 37.66 -61.67
C ILE A 4 23.57 36.19 -61.19
N VAL A 5 24.30 35.25 -61.82
CA VAL A 5 24.27 33.81 -61.46
C VAL A 5 25.13 33.47 -60.23
N SER A 6 26.20 34.26 -59.97
CA SER A 6 27.06 34.02 -58.78
C SER A 6 26.47 34.46 -57.44
N PHE A 7 25.46 35.36 -57.46
CA PHE A 7 24.86 35.83 -56.22
C PHE A 7 23.73 34.90 -55.68
N PHE A 8 23.13 34.08 -56.58
CA PHE A 8 22.10 33.12 -56.17
C PHE A 8 22.68 31.78 -55.60
N ILE A 9 23.90 31.43 -55.95
CA ILE A 9 24.53 30.20 -55.42
C ILE A 9 25.09 30.39 -54.02
N VAL A 10 25.47 31.61 -53.65
CA VAL A 10 25.95 31.93 -52.29
C VAL A 10 24.78 32.09 -51.32
N LEU A 11 23.58 32.51 -51.81
CA LEU A 11 22.39 32.63 -50.95
C LEU A 11 21.72 31.30 -50.65
N CYS A 12 21.87 30.27 -51.50
CA CYS A 12 21.32 28.91 -51.24
C CYS A 12 22.24 28.05 -50.35
N SER A 13 23.51 28.44 -50.18
CA SER A 13 24.44 27.72 -49.26
C SER A 13 24.39 28.22 -47.83
N ILE A 14 23.73 29.35 -47.57
CA ILE A 14 23.55 29.90 -46.21
C ILE A 14 22.22 29.47 -45.58
N LEU A 15 21.29 28.91 -46.36
CA LEU A 15 19.98 28.44 -45.88
C LEU A 15 19.90 26.96 -45.54
N SER A 16 21.01 26.20 -45.59
CA SER A 16 21.02 24.78 -45.23
C SER A 16 21.73 24.45 -43.90
N LEU A 17 22.08 25.46 -43.14
CA LEU A 17 22.38 25.31 -41.70
C LEU A 17 21.15 25.62 -40.83
N SER A 18 20.03 24.96 -41.14
CA SER A 18 18.99 24.82 -40.16
C SER A 18 19.56 23.93 -39.04
N TYR A 19 20.12 24.59 -38.05
CA TYR A 19 20.27 23.98 -36.76
C TYR A 19 18.89 23.39 -36.40
N ASN A 20 18.80 22.06 -36.36
CA ASN A 20 17.78 21.33 -35.67
C ASN A 20 17.94 21.65 -34.16
N CYS A 21 17.63 22.88 -33.77
CA CYS A 21 17.33 23.22 -32.41
C CYS A 21 16.01 22.52 -32.14
N LYS A 22 16.06 21.25 -31.74
CA LYS A 22 14.91 20.60 -31.10
C LYS A 22 14.56 21.54 -29.96
N ALA A 23 13.47 22.27 -30.11
CA ALA A 23 12.94 23.08 -29.02
C ALA A 23 12.87 22.16 -27.81
N GLN A 24 13.66 22.45 -26.78
CA GLN A 24 13.69 21.67 -25.55
C GLN A 24 12.28 21.75 -24.99
N GLN A 25 11.59 20.62 -25.00
CA GLN A 25 10.21 20.59 -24.54
C GLN A 25 10.21 20.96 -23.06
N THR A 26 9.57 22.05 -22.68
CA THR A 26 9.50 22.48 -21.30
C THR A 26 8.73 21.43 -20.49
N LEU A 27 9.37 20.86 -19.48
CA LEU A 27 8.74 19.95 -18.55
C LEU A 27 7.67 20.72 -17.75
N THR A 28 6.44 20.19 -17.69
CA THR A 28 5.32 20.78 -17.00
C THR A 28 5.04 20.07 -15.68
N PRO A 29 4.48 20.76 -14.67
CA PRO A 29 4.17 20.13 -13.39
C PRO A 29 3.27 18.90 -13.54
N VAL A 30 3.59 17.86 -12.75
CA VAL A 30 2.73 16.71 -12.53
C VAL A 30 2.02 16.89 -11.20
N THR A 31 0.70 16.85 -11.22
CA THR A 31 -0.17 16.91 -10.06
C THR A 31 -0.90 15.59 -9.89
N PHE A 32 -1.71 15.45 -8.85
CA PHE A 32 -2.53 14.26 -8.67
C PHE A 32 -3.89 14.60 -8.07
N THR A 33 -4.86 13.74 -8.39
CA THR A 33 -6.18 13.69 -7.76
C THR A 33 -6.24 12.49 -6.81
N LYS A 34 -7.42 12.20 -6.28
CA LYS A 34 -7.62 10.97 -5.49
C LYS A 34 -7.51 9.67 -6.31
N SER A 35 -7.55 9.75 -7.64
CA SER A 35 -7.63 8.57 -8.51
C SER A 35 -6.52 8.47 -9.56
N CYS A 36 -5.87 9.57 -9.92
CA CYS A 36 -4.87 9.58 -11.00
C CYS A 36 -3.86 10.71 -10.87
N TYR A 37 -2.73 10.55 -11.53
CA TYR A 37 -1.81 11.63 -11.82
C TYR A 37 -2.33 12.46 -12.99
N LEU A 38 -2.00 13.75 -13.01
CA LEU A 38 -2.33 14.67 -14.07
C LEU A 38 -1.08 15.37 -14.59
N LYS A 39 -0.92 15.39 -15.92
CA LYS A 39 0.03 16.24 -16.63
C LYS A 39 -0.75 17.11 -17.62
N ASP A 40 -0.55 18.41 -17.57
CA ASP A 40 -1.31 19.36 -18.40
C ASP A 40 -2.85 19.18 -18.28
N GLY A 41 -3.32 18.86 -17.06
CA GLY A 41 -4.73 18.61 -16.76
C GLY A 41 -5.30 17.28 -17.30
N LYS A 42 -4.49 16.43 -17.92
CA LYS A 42 -4.89 15.14 -18.48
C LYS A 42 -4.35 13.97 -17.65
N PRO A 43 -5.10 12.86 -17.56
CA PRO A 43 -4.62 11.64 -16.90
C PRO A 43 -3.25 11.23 -17.43
N PHE A 44 -2.35 10.93 -16.51
CA PHE A 44 -0.96 10.60 -16.77
C PHE A 44 -0.56 9.35 -16.00
N TYR A 45 0.09 8.40 -16.66
CA TYR A 45 0.62 7.20 -16.02
C TYR A 45 2.09 7.42 -15.68
N LEU A 46 2.44 7.42 -14.38
CA LEU A 46 3.80 7.57 -13.91
C LEU A 46 4.58 6.26 -14.14
N ARG A 47 5.65 6.30 -14.93
CA ARG A 47 6.51 5.16 -15.25
C ARG A 47 7.95 5.53 -14.92
N CYS A 48 8.33 5.27 -13.67
CA CYS A 48 9.63 5.63 -13.12
C CYS A 48 10.57 4.43 -13.10
N GLY A 49 11.88 4.69 -13.20
CA GLY A 49 12.91 3.69 -12.97
C GLY A 49 14.03 4.28 -12.13
N GLU A 50 14.50 3.54 -11.13
CA GLU A 50 15.50 4.03 -10.20
C GLU A 50 16.91 3.84 -10.73
N MET A 51 17.69 4.91 -10.66
CA MET A 51 19.11 4.95 -10.99
C MET A 51 19.84 5.78 -9.94
N HIS A 52 20.73 5.15 -9.22
CA HIS A 52 21.57 5.82 -8.23
C HIS A 52 22.77 6.46 -8.91
N TYR A 53 22.80 7.80 -9.07
CA TYR A 53 23.88 8.51 -9.75
C TYR A 53 25.27 8.17 -9.15
N PHE A 54 25.34 7.96 -7.84
CA PHE A 54 26.57 7.64 -7.12
C PHE A 54 27.06 6.19 -7.32
N ARG A 55 26.27 5.31 -7.96
CA ARG A 55 26.62 3.91 -8.28
C ARG A 55 26.91 3.70 -9.77
N VAL A 56 26.39 4.57 -10.62
CA VAL A 56 26.60 4.48 -12.06
C VAL A 56 27.72 5.45 -12.47
N PRO A 57 28.75 5.01 -13.22
CA PRO A 57 29.77 5.92 -13.72
C PRO A 57 29.16 7.11 -14.45
N LYS A 58 29.65 8.33 -14.19
CA LYS A 58 29.11 9.56 -14.76
C LYS A 58 29.09 9.53 -16.30
N THR A 59 30.07 8.89 -16.91
CA THR A 59 30.17 8.69 -18.37
C THR A 59 29.01 7.88 -18.94
N ASP A 60 28.38 7.06 -18.13
CA ASP A 60 27.29 6.15 -18.53
C ASP A 60 25.90 6.72 -18.27
N TRP A 61 25.76 7.80 -17.48
CA TRP A 61 24.46 8.34 -17.08
C TRP A 61 23.53 8.58 -18.26
N LYS A 62 24.01 9.25 -19.30
CA LYS A 62 23.21 9.54 -20.48
C LYS A 62 22.68 8.26 -21.14
N LYS A 63 23.56 7.29 -21.35
CA LYS A 63 23.17 6.01 -21.95
C LYS A 63 22.12 5.27 -21.11
N ARG A 64 22.26 5.27 -19.78
CA ARG A 64 21.28 4.63 -18.89
C ARG A 64 19.92 5.35 -18.93
N MET A 65 19.90 6.67 -18.95
CA MET A 65 18.68 7.48 -19.09
C MET A 65 18.01 7.23 -20.46
N GLU A 66 18.77 7.13 -21.53
CA GLU A 66 18.26 6.77 -22.86
C GLU A 66 17.63 5.37 -22.88
N LEU A 67 18.26 4.38 -22.22
CA LEU A 67 17.71 3.04 -22.09
C LEU A 67 16.39 3.04 -21.29
N LEU A 68 16.28 3.82 -20.24
CA LEU A 68 15.02 3.98 -19.49
C LEU A 68 13.90 4.55 -20.37
N LYS A 69 14.19 5.58 -21.17
CA LYS A 69 13.23 6.15 -22.13
C LYS A 69 12.81 5.13 -23.19
N GLN A 70 13.77 4.37 -23.73
CA GLN A 70 13.52 3.31 -24.72
C GLN A 70 12.69 2.16 -24.13
N ALA A 71 12.81 1.90 -22.83
CA ALA A 71 11.95 0.98 -22.10
C ALA A 71 10.56 1.57 -21.75
N GLY A 72 10.27 2.81 -22.18
CA GLY A 72 8.97 3.46 -21.97
C GLY A 72 8.88 4.25 -20.67
N GLY A 73 9.96 4.43 -19.91
CA GLY A 73 10.01 5.29 -18.72
C GLY A 73 9.87 6.77 -19.06
N ASN A 74 9.21 7.52 -18.19
CA ASN A 74 9.02 8.97 -18.30
C ASN A 74 9.54 9.74 -17.08
N CYS A 75 10.00 9.00 -16.06
CA CYS A 75 10.54 9.53 -14.83
C CYS A 75 11.77 8.71 -14.41
N ILE A 76 12.74 9.36 -13.79
CA ILE A 76 13.88 8.69 -13.15
C ILE A 76 13.84 8.99 -11.65
N ALA A 77 13.99 7.97 -10.82
CA ALA A 77 14.15 8.15 -9.38
C ALA A 77 15.61 8.06 -8.99
N THR A 78 16.02 8.80 -7.96
CA THR A 78 17.34 8.68 -7.37
C THR A 78 17.36 9.03 -5.90
N LEU A 79 18.16 8.29 -5.15
CA LEU A 79 18.53 8.62 -3.77
C LEU A 79 19.56 9.74 -3.76
N VAL A 80 19.58 10.53 -2.68
CA VAL A 80 20.64 11.49 -2.37
C VAL A 80 21.20 11.13 -1.00
N PRO A 81 22.24 10.27 -0.93
CA PRO A 81 22.66 9.66 0.34
C PRO A 81 23.37 10.64 1.26
N TRP A 82 22.82 10.87 2.45
CA TRP A 82 23.41 11.74 3.44
C TRP A 82 24.82 11.26 3.84
N ILE A 83 25.02 9.94 4.02
CA ILE A 83 26.30 9.35 4.37
C ILE A 83 27.44 9.68 3.39
N LEU A 84 27.15 9.88 2.10
CA LEU A 84 28.13 10.22 1.08
C LEU A 84 28.43 11.71 1.04
N HIS A 85 27.38 12.53 1.19
CA HIS A 85 27.51 13.98 1.07
C HIS A 85 27.97 14.69 2.34
N GLU A 86 27.92 14.01 3.50
CA GLU A 86 28.46 14.50 4.78
C GLU A 86 29.28 13.39 5.49
N PRO A 87 30.41 12.96 4.91
CA PRO A 87 31.23 11.87 5.47
C PRO A 87 31.83 12.22 6.85
N LYS A 88 32.00 13.50 7.13
CA LYS A 88 32.40 14.05 8.41
C LYS A 88 31.45 15.18 8.78
N GLU A 89 31.06 15.24 10.04
CA GLU A 89 30.13 16.25 10.54
C GLU A 89 30.55 17.68 10.14
N GLY A 90 29.61 18.40 9.51
CA GLY A 90 29.80 19.76 9.02
C GLY A 90 30.59 19.89 7.72
N THR A 91 31.08 18.78 7.15
CA THR A 91 31.84 18.79 5.89
C THR A 91 30.96 18.19 4.78
N PHE A 92 30.42 19.07 3.94
CA PHE A 92 29.53 18.68 2.85
C PHE A 92 30.27 18.68 1.53
N ASP A 93 30.00 17.66 0.69
CA ASP A 93 30.54 17.53 -0.64
C ASP A 93 29.43 17.33 -1.67
N PHE A 94 29.28 18.28 -2.57
CA PHE A 94 28.42 18.25 -3.77
C PHE A 94 29.27 18.56 -5.02
N GLY A 95 30.50 18.06 -5.01
CA GLY A 95 31.45 18.27 -6.10
C GLY A 95 31.05 17.63 -7.42
N SER A 96 31.88 17.85 -8.43
CA SER A 96 31.58 17.41 -9.82
C SER A 96 32.12 16.03 -10.16
N ASP A 97 32.61 15.26 -9.20
CA ASP A 97 32.95 13.86 -9.41
C ASP A 97 31.69 12.99 -9.60
N GLY A 98 31.83 11.80 -10.15
CA GLY A 98 30.67 10.95 -10.47
C GLY A 98 29.88 10.48 -9.26
N ILE A 99 30.39 10.64 -8.03
CA ILE A 99 29.73 10.17 -6.80
C ILE A 99 28.95 11.30 -6.13
N HIS A 100 29.43 12.55 -6.19
CA HIS A 100 28.85 13.68 -5.49
C HIS A 100 28.10 14.67 -6.40
N ASP A 101 28.17 14.51 -7.75
CA ASP A 101 27.63 15.44 -8.73
C ASP A 101 26.10 15.34 -8.90
N LEU A 102 25.39 15.72 -7.86
CA LEU A 102 23.92 15.77 -7.87
C LEU A 102 23.39 16.77 -8.91
N GLU A 103 23.99 17.96 -9.01
CA GLU A 103 23.52 18.98 -9.98
C GLU A 103 23.73 18.52 -11.43
N GLY A 104 24.86 17.92 -11.75
CA GLY A 104 25.13 17.38 -13.09
C GLY A 104 24.14 16.28 -13.48
N PHE A 105 23.76 15.40 -12.53
CA PHE A 105 22.74 14.39 -12.76
C PHE A 105 21.36 15.00 -13.05
N LEU A 106 20.93 15.97 -12.24
CA LEU A 106 19.63 16.65 -12.42
C LEU A 106 19.58 17.45 -13.74
N GLN A 107 20.68 18.11 -14.09
CA GLN A 107 20.80 18.83 -15.34
C GLN A 107 20.71 17.88 -16.55
N LEU A 108 21.39 16.75 -16.50
CA LEU A 108 21.33 15.75 -17.56
C LEU A 108 19.92 15.14 -17.70
N ALA A 109 19.24 14.83 -16.59
CA ALA A 109 17.85 14.35 -16.62
C ALA A 109 16.91 15.37 -17.30
N LYS A 110 17.10 16.68 -17.05
CA LYS A 110 16.39 17.74 -17.74
C LYS A 110 16.69 17.75 -19.25
N GLU A 111 17.94 17.64 -19.64
CA GLU A 111 18.37 17.60 -21.05
C GLU A 111 17.80 16.38 -21.78
N GLU A 112 17.73 15.24 -21.10
CA GLU A 112 17.10 14.02 -21.60
C GLU A 112 15.57 14.05 -21.55
N ASN A 113 14.94 15.14 -21.08
CA ASN A 113 13.49 15.30 -20.98
C ASN A 113 12.84 14.20 -20.13
N LEU A 114 13.47 13.83 -19.02
CA LEU A 114 12.96 12.93 -17.99
C LEU A 114 12.51 13.72 -16.78
N PHE A 115 11.35 13.41 -16.23
CA PHE A 115 10.99 13.84 -14.88
C PHE A 115 11.91 13.18 -13.86
N VAL A 116 11.99 13.78 -12.66
CA VAL A 116 12.78 13.25 -11.56
C VAL A 116 11.95 13.15 -10.28
N MET A 117 12.06 12.02 -9.60
CA MET A 117 11.67 11.84 -8.21
C MET A 117 12.94 11.76 -7.35
N VAL A 118 13.11 12.71 -6.42
CA VAL A 118 14.29 12.73 -5.53
C VAL A 118 13.96 12.14 -4.16
N ARG A 119 14.93 11.41 -3.59
CA ARG A 119 14.79 10.71 -2.31
C ARG A 119 15.97 11.08 -1.38
N PRO A 120 15.97 12.29 -0.74
CA PRO A 120 17.09 12.76 0.06
C PRO A 120 17.10 12.24 1.51
N GLY A 121 16.21 11.35 1.87
CA GLY A 121 16.14 10.74 3.18
C GLY A 121 15.44 11.58 4.25
N PRO A 122 15.90 11.49 5.52
CA PRO A 122 17.26 11.11 5.99
C PRO A 122 17.65 9.64 5.83
N TYR A 123 16.76 8.68 6.02
CA TYR A 123 17.03 7.29 5.71
C TYR A 123 16.91 7.02 4.21
N GLN A 124 17.80 6.19 3.67
CA GLN A 124 17.71 5.69 2.28
C GLN A 124 17.63 4.17 2.21
N TYR A 125 18.12 3.45 3.21
CA TYR A 125 18.36 2.01 3.21
C TYR A 125 19.24 1.62 2.02
N SER A 126 18.68 1.05 0.97
CA SER A 126 19.36 0.76 -0.29
C SER A 126 20.67 -0.01 -0.12
N GLU A 127 20.71 -0.85 0.91
CA GLU A 127 21.88 -1.61 1.32
C GLU A 127 23.16 -0.75 1.40
N LEU A 128 22.98 0.50 1.83
CA LEU A 128 24.07 1.36 2.27
C LEU A 128 24.38 1.10 3.74
N ALA A 129 25.66 1.21 4.09
CA ALA A 129 26.07 1.14 5.48
C ALA A 129 25.28 2.15 6.34
N PHE A 130 24.91 1.76 7.55
CA PHE A 130 24.11 2.59 8.48
C PHE A 130 22.78 3.09 7.86
N ASP A 131 22.19 2.33 6.95
CA ASP A 131 20.94 2.67 6.25
C ASP A 131 20.99 4.03 5.54
N GLY A 132 22.20 4.48 5.14
CA GLY A 132 22.46 5.77 4.49
C GLY A 132 22.68 6.94 5.43
N LEU A 133 22.57 6.75 6.76
CA LEU A 133 22.89 7.78 7.75
C LEU A 133 24.42 7.92 7.92
N PRO A 134 24.95 9.14 8.17
CA PRO A 134 26.37 9.33 8.42
C PRO A 134 26.88 8.50 9.59
N VAL A 135 28.07 7.89 9.41
CA VAL A 135 28.70 7.04 10.44
C VAL A 135 28.91 7.78 11.76
N TRP A 136 29.33 9.06 11.70
CA TRP A 136 29.55 9.91 12.88
C TRP A 136 28.25 10.12 13.68
N LEU A 137 27.09 10.22 13.02
CA LEU A 137 25.80 10.43 13.69
C LEU A 137 25.48 9.31 14.68
N SER A 138 25.72 8.07 14.28
CA SER A 138 25.49 6.90 15.13
C SER A 138 26.55 6.73 16.22
N LYS A 139 27.82 7.01 15.90
CA LYS A 139 28.93 6.80 16.83
C LYS A 139 29.02 7.88 17.91
N ASP A 140 28.86 9.14 17.53
CA ASP A 140 29.13 10.27 18.41
C ASP A 140 27.91 10.70 19.23
N TYR A 141 26.70 10.24 18.82
CA TYR A 141 25.44 10.65 19.44
C TYR A 141 24.56 9.47 19.88
N PRO A 142 25.01 8.60 20.80
CA PRO A 142 24.25 7.40 21.21
C PRO A 142 22.90 7.70 21.88
N ALA A 143 22.70 8.91 22.41
CA ALA A 143 21.43 9.31 23.02
C ALA A 143 20.27 9.36 22.02
N LEU A 144 20.55 9.67 20.74
CA LEU A 144 19.51 9.75 19.71
C LEU A 144 19.01 8.38 19.20
N ARG A 145 19.60 7.28 19.68
CA ARG A 145 19.21 5.94 19.20
C ARG A 145 17.83 5.54 19.72
N ALA A 146 17.07 4.89 18.87
CA ALA A 146 15.83 4.22 19.27
C ALA A 146 16.12 3.08 20.26
N ARG A 147 15.18 2.81 21.15
CA ARG A 147 15.33 1.83 22.23
C ARG A 147 14.26 0.78 22.18
N LYS A 148 14.60 -0.47 22.54
CA LYS A 148 13.65 -1.51 22.84
C LYS A 148 12.90 -1.20 24.15
N PHE A 149 11.87 -1.98 24.43
CA PHE A 149 11.08 -1.82 25.66
C PHE A 149 11.90 -1.92 26.95
N ASP A 150 12.91 -2.79 26.99
CA ASP A 150 13.83 -2.98 28.11
C ASP A 150 14.91 -1.88 28.23
N GLY A 151 14.92 -0.91 27.31
CA GLY A 151 15.87 0.19 27.26
C GLY A 151 17.16 -0.13 26.51
N SER A 152 17.35 -1.35 26.02
CA SER A 152 18.51 -1.73 25.21
C SER A 152 18.44 -1.11 23.80
N ASP A 153 19.61 -1.02 23.12
CA ASP A 153 19.68 -0.58 21.74
C ASP A 153 18.96 -1.57 20.80
N MET A 154 18.34 -1.05 19.76
CA MET A 154 17.91 -1.87 18.63
C MET A 154 19.14 -2.41 17.89
N GLN A 155 18.97 -3.49 17.13
CA GLN A 155 20.01 -3.98 16.25
C GLN A 155 20.33 -2.89 15.21
N GLY A 156 21.61 -2.69 14.91
CA GLY A 156 22.04 -1.55 14.09
C GLY A 156 21.99 -0.22 14.86
N SER A 157 22.19 0.86 14.16
CA SER A 157 22.27 2.22 14.76
C SER A 157 21.00 3.03 14.45
N VAL A 158 19.86 2.45 14.74
CA VAL A 158 18.55 3.03 14.42
C VAL A 158 18.28 4.29 15.23
N ALA A 159 17.95 5.40 14.57
CA ALA A 159 17.62 6.66 15.22
C ALA A 159 16.18 6.65 15.76
N SER A 160 15.99 7.35 16.88
CA SER A 160 14.68 7.74 17.38
C SER A 160 14.20 8.95 16.57
N TYR A 161 13.21 8.77 15.71
CA TYR A 161 12.82 9.71 14.64
C TYR A 161 12.56 11.14 15.14
N GLN A 162 11.93 11.28 16.28
CA GLN A 162 11.53 12.57 16.85
C GLN A 162 12.52 13.07 17.93
N HIS A 163 13.71 12.46 18.06
CA HIS A 163 14.71 12.93 18.99
C HIS A 163 15.18 14.35 18.61
N PRO A 164 15.16 15.35 19.51
CA PRO A 164 15.46 16.75 19.16
C PRO A 164 16.82 16.93 18.48
N LEU A 165 17.82 16.18 18.94
CA LEU A 165 19.16 16.22 18.36
C LEU A 165 19.16 15.60 16.94
N PHE A 166 18.45 14.49 16.71
CA PHE A 166 18.32 13.91 15.37
C PHE A 166 17.69 14.91 14.42
N LEU A 167 16.55 15.48 14.78
CA LEU A 167 15.87 16.50 13.96
C LEU A 167 16.75 17.73 13.70
N LYS A 168 17.57 18.15 14.66
CA LYS A 168 18.54 19.24 14.46
C LYS A 168 19.57 18.88 13.38
N LYS A 169 20.08 17.65 13.39
CA LYS A 169 21.06 17.18 12.38
C LYS A 169 20.40 17.02 11.02
N VAL A 170 19.21 16.45 10.96
CA VAL A 170 18.41 16.37 9.72
C VAL A 170 18.15 17.77 9.14
N LYS A 171 17.82 18.75 9.99
CA LYS A 171 17.66 20.13 9.52
C LYS A 171 18.94 20.66 8.89
N THR A 172 20.09 20.41 9.49
CA THR A 172 21.39 20.83 8.93
C THR A 172 21.64 20.19 7.57
N TRP A 173 21.33 18.89 7.42
CA TRP A 173 21.39 18.18 6.13
C TRP A 173 20.45 18.82 5.10
N TYR A 174 19.19 19.02 5.45
CA TYR A 174 18.18 19.61 4.56
C TYR A 174 18.53 21.06 4.18
N ASP A 175 19.10 21.86 5.07
CA ASP A 175 19.56 23.23 4.77
C ASP A 175 20.69 23.25 3.72
N LYS A 176 21.37 22.12 3.47
CA LYS A 176 22.43 21.99 2.45
C LYS A 176 21.92 21.38 1.16
N VAL A 177 21.19 20.28 1.21
CA VAL A 177 20.74 19.56 0.01
C VAL A 177 19.52 20.20 -0.63
N ASN A 178 18.55 20.68 0.15
CA ASN A 178 17.28 21.15 -0.40
C ASN A 178 17.37 22.43 -1.26
N PRO A 179 18.25 23.42 -1.00
CA PRO A 179 18.46 24.54 -1.92
C PRO A 179 18.90 24.08 -3.32
N ILE A 180 19.72 23.02 -3.41
CA ILE A 180 20.12 22.42 -4.69
C ILE A 180 18.87 21.81 -5.36
N LEU A 181 18.14 20.96 -4.65
CA LEU A 181 16.93 20.30 -5.18
C LEU A 181 15.85 21.32 -5.60
N ALA A 182 15.63 22.36 -4.78
CA ALA A 182 14.67 23.40 -5.06
C ALA A 182 14.96 24.18 -6.34
N LYS A 183 16.24 24.38 -6.69
CA LYS A 183 16.66 25.02 -7.96
C LYS A 183 16.20 24.22 -9.17
N TYR A 184 16.15 22.89 -9.05
CA TYR A 184 15.76 21.95 -10.10
C TYR A 184 14.31 21.49 -10.03
N SER A 185 13.46 22.14 -9.22
CA SER A 185 12.03 21.82 -9.21
C SER A 185 11.35 22.20 -10.53
N VAL A 186 10.30 21.49 -10.90
CA VAL A 186 9.59 21.70 -12.17
C VAL A 186 8.96 23.10 -12.23
N GLY A 187 8.53 23.67 -11.12
CA GLY A 187 8.03 25.03 -11.01
C GLY A 187 9.08 26.09 -11.37
N LYS A 188 10.37 25.76 -11.27
CA LYS A 188 11.52 26.60 -11.66
C LYS A 188 12.16 26.16 -12.98
N GLY A 189 11.46 25.32 -13.76
CA GLY A 189 11.92 24.83 -15.06
C GLY A 189 12.92 23.67 -14.96
N GLY A 190 13.07 23.04 -13.81
CA GLY A 190 13.85 21.81 -13.60
C GLY A 190 13.04 20.54 -13.88
N PRO A 191 13.62 19.34 -13.66
CA PRO A 191 12.97 18.07 -13.92
C PRO A 191 12.25 17.48 -12.68
N ILE A 192 12.50 17.98 -11.46
CA ILE A 192 11.97 17.39 -10.23
C ILE A 192 10.47 17.64 -10.12
N ILE A 193 9.67 16.56 -10.01
CA ILE A 193 8.21 16.59 -9.86
C ILE A 193 7.74 16.06 -8.51
N MET A 194 8.56 15.32 -7.80
CA MET A 194 8.23 14.71 -6.50
C MET A 194 9.45 14.65 -5.59
N TYR A 195 9.19 14.78 -4.29
CA TYR A 195 10.22 14.71 -3.25
C TYR A 195 9.78 13.70 -2.20
N GLN A 196 10.53 12.61 -2.04
CA GLN A 196 10.23 11.61 -1.03
C GLN A 196 10.75 12.04 0.33
N LEU A 197 9.85 12.04 1.33
CA LEU A 197 10.18 12.27 2.74
C LEU A 197 10.59 10.94 3.36
N ASP A 198 11.84 10.82 3.78
CA ASP A 198 12.38 9.60 4.38
C ASP A 198 12.20 8.35 3.48
N ASN A 199 12.48 7.16 4.00
CA ASN A 199 12.26 5.90 3.32
C ASN A 199 11.66 4.88 4.29
N GLU A 200 10.58 4.19 3.85
CA GLU A 200 9.95 3.07 4.57
C GLU A 200 9.85 3.30 6.08
N LEU A 201 9.32 4.48 6.47
CA LEU A 201 9.21 4.87 7.88
C LEU A 201 8.57 3.75 8.70
N THR A 202 9.07 3.52 9.89
CA THR A 202 8.81 2.42 10.82
C THR A 202 9.51 1.10 10.48
N GLY A 203 9.85 0.84 9.21
CA GLY A 203 10.47 -0.41 8.78
C GLY A 203 11.73 -0.73 9.56
N VAL A 204 12.73 0.17 9.53
CA VAL A 204 14.02 -0.07 10.19
C VAL A 204 13.89 -0.30 11.71
N GLN A 205 12.94 0.35 12.38
CA GLN A 205 12.72 0.13 13.81
C GLN A 205 12.11 -1.26 14.06
N ILE A 206 11.05 -1.60 13.35
CA ILE A 206 10.34 -2.88 13.51
C ILE A 206 11.26 -4.08 13.15
N TRP A 207 12.02 -3.97 12.07
CA TRP A 207 12.94 -5.03 11.64
C TRP A 207 14.13 -5.22 12.58
N ASN A 208 14.59 -4.16 13.23
CA ASN A 208 15.73 -4.19 14.14
C ASN A 208 15.34 -4.32 15.63
N GLY A 209 14.09 -4.57 15.94
CA GLY A 209 13.71 -4.87 17.32
C GLY A 209 12.25 -4.67 17.66
N SER A 210 11.76 -3.42 17.59
CA SER A 210 10.38 -3.07 17.97
C SER A 210 10.06 -1.64 17.55
N THR A 211 8.88 -1.14 17.93
CA THR A 211 8.62 0.30 18.00
C THR A 211 9.56 0.97 19.01
N ASP A 212 9.76 2.27 18.86
CA ASP A 212 10.72 3.04 19.69
C ASP A 212 10.22 3.31 21.10
N TYR A 213 11.03 2.96 22.10
CA TYR A 213 10.80 3.24 23.51
C TYR A 213 11.84 4.21 24.12
N ASN A 214 12.51 5.03 23.31
CA ASN A 214 13.43 6.04 23.80
C ASN A 214 12.69 7.01 24.73
N ARG A 215 13.09 7.02 26.02
CA ARG A 215 12.35 7.74 27.09
C ARG A 215 12.36 9.25 26.88
N GLU A 216 13.46 9.79 26.38
CA GLU A 216 13.60 11.23 26.12
C GLU A 216 12.67 11.65 24.96
N THR A 217 12.74 10.94 23.83
CA THR A 217 11.93 11.23 22.66
C THR A 217 10.44 11.06 22.92
N MET A 218 10.06 9.98 23.62
CA MET A 218 8.65 9.65 23.89
C MET A 218 8.10 10.40 25.10
N GLY A 219 8.96 10.94 25.97
CA GLY A 219 8.56 11.71 27.15
C GLY A 219 7.97 10.87 28.26
N PHE A 220 8.38 9.59 28.39
CA PHE A 220 7.89 8.70 29.43
C PHE A 220 8.35 9.17 30.81
N GLY A 221 7.40 9.25 31.76
CA GLY A 221 7.67 9.68 33.14
C GLY A 221 7.83 11.17 33.32
N GLN A 222 7.62 11.99 32.28
CA GLN A 222 7.74 13.44 32.30
C GLN A 222 6.35 14.09 32.31
N LYS A 223 6.14 15.12 33.17
CA LYS A 223 4.85 15.82 33.32
C LYS A 223 4.34 16.42 31.99
N GLU A 224 5.24 17.02 31.21
CA GLU A 224 4.99 17.63 29.90
C GLU A 224 5.52 16.73 28.76
N GLY A 225 5.78 15.45 29.06
CA GLY A 225 6.23 14.49 28.07
C GLY A 225 5.14 14.16 27.05
N LYS A 226 5.53 13.86 25.81
CA LYS A 226 4.60 13.63 24.69
C LYS A 226 3.59 12.52 24.98
N TYR A 227 4.03 11.41 25.57
CA TYR A 227 3.14 10.31 25.95
C TYR A 227 2.16 10.72 27.06
N THR A 228 2.64 11.44 28.04
CA THR A 228 1.79 11.98 29.14
C THR A 228 0.72 12.93 28.59
N LEU A 229 1.06 13.83 27.68
CA LEU A 229 0.13 14.75 27.04
C LEU A 229 -0.89 14.00 26.16
N PHE A 230 -0.46 13.01 25.40
CA PHE A 230 -1.36 12.14 24.61
C PHE A 230 -2.42 11.45 25.50
N LEU A 231 -1.99 10.89 26.65
CA LEU A 231 -2.92 10.26 27.59
C LEU A 231 -3.87 11.27 28.22
N LYS A 232 -3.38 12.48 28.58
CA LYS A 232 -4.23 13.57 29.10
C LYS A 232 -5.29 13.98 28.08
N GLU A 233 -4.92 14.15 26.82
CA GLU A 233 -5.84 14.48 25.74
C GLU A 233 -6.91 13.39 25.55
N LYS A 234 -6.49 12.11 25.54
CA LYS A 234 -7.38 10.97 25.32
C LYS A 234 -8.36 10.73 26.47
N TYR A 235 -7.95 10.89 27.72
CA TYR A 235 -8.73 10.49 28.91
C TYR A 235 -9.28 11.66 29.73
N GLY A 236 -8.76 12.86 29.55
CA GLY A 236 -9.16 14.07 30.29
C GLY A 236 -8.66 14.11 31.73
N ASN A 237 -8.91 13.06 32.51
CA ASN A 237 -8.45 12.97 33.91
C ASN A 237 -7.94 11.56 34.25
N ILE A 238 -7.15 11.49 35.35
CA ILE A 238 -6.49 10.25 35.75
C ILE A 238 -7.44 9.16 36.23
N ASP A 239 -8.56 9.54 36.82
CA ASP A 239 -9.54 8.56 37.32
C ASP A 239 -10.23 7.84 36.16
N THR A 240 -10.54 8.56 35.07
CA THR A 240 -11.05 7.97 33.83
C THR A 240 -10.04 6.97 33.25
N LEU A 241 -8.74 7.33 33.18
CA LEU A 241 -7.69 6.41 32.72
C LEU A 241 -7.63 5.17 33.65
N ASN A 242 -7.58 5.38 34.97
CA ASN A 242 -7.50 4.29 35.93
C ASN A 242 -8.68 3.32 35.81
N ALA A 243 -9.89 3.84 35.64
CA ALA A 243 -11.07 3.01 35.40
C ALA A 243 -10.96 2.18 34.13
N ARG A 244 -10.34 2.73 33.06
CA ARG A 244 -10.16 2.04 31.78
C ARG A 244 -9.01 1.03 31.79
N TYR A 245 -7.96 1.29 32.57
CA TYR A 245 -6.78 0.44 32.65
C TYR A 245 -6.84 -0.56 33.82
N GLY A 246 -7.83 -0.43 34.73
CA GLY A 246 -7.91 -1.23 35.96
C GLY A 246 -6.72 -0.94 36.88
N THR A 247 -6.27 0.31 36.97
CA THR A 247 -5.06 0.77 37.70
C THR A 247 -5.40 1.81 38.76
N LYS A 248 -4.39 2.25 39.51
CA LYS A 248 -4.52 3.28 40.56
C LYS A 248 -3.36 4.28 40.49
N HIS A 249 -3.05 4.77 39.29
CA HIS A 249 -2.02 5.80 39.12
C HIS A 249 -2.46 7.11 39.77
N THR A 250 -1.52 7.83 40.40
CA THR A 250 -1.79 9.11 41.04
C THR A 250 -1.74 10.29 40.08
N SER A 251 -1.10 10.11 38.91
CA SER A 251 -0.98 11.13 37.87
C SER A 251 -0.58 10.50 36.54
N PHE A 252 -0.77 11.22 35.43
CA PHE A 252 -0.50 10.69 34.07
C PHE A 252 0.97 10.38 33.82
N GLU A 253 1.92 11.15 34.38
CA GLU A 253 3.36 10.90 34.25
C GLU A 253 3.81 9.59 34.93
N LYS A 254 3.00 9.01 35.80
CA LYS A 254 3.26 7.69 36.40
C LYS A 254 2.80 6.54 35.52
N VAL A 255 2.08 6.83 34.44
CA VAL A 255 1.60 5.82 33.47
C VAL A 255 2.70 5.57 32.46
N LEU A 256 3.23 4.34 32.44
CA LEU A 256 4.21 3.89 31.45
C LEU A 256 3.52 2.96 30.44
N PRO A 257 4.03 2.88 29.19
CA PRO A 257 3.50 1.94 28.21
C PRO A 257 3.73 0.49 28.65
N LEU A 258 2.90 -0.42 28.17
CA LEU A 258 3.15 -1.86 28.25
C LEU A 258 3.88 -2.36 27.00
N GLU A 259 4.71 -3.37 27.18
CA GLU A 259 5.30 -4.10 26.07
C GLU A 259 4.23 -4.82 25.24
N SER A 260 4.42 -4.90 23.93
CA SER A 260 3.52 -5.63 23.03
C SER A 260 3.67 -7.16 23.23
N LYS A 261 2.84 -7.73 24.11
CA LYS A 261 2.73 -9.16 24.41
C LYS A 261 1.33 -9.67 24.21
N ALA A 262 1.15 -11.00 24.30
CA ALA A 262 -0.15 -11.64 24.28
C ALA A 262 -0.83 -11.50 25.66
N TYR A 263 -1.68 -10.50 25.81
CA TYR A 263 -2.45 -10.25 27.03
C TYR A 263 -3.86 -10.83 26.94
N ASN A 264 -4.38 -11.35 28.06
CA ASN A 264 -5.73 -11.88 28.15
C ASN A 264 -6.76 -10.84 28.65
N LYS A 265 -6.29 -9.79 29.37
CA LYS A 265 -7.16 -8.77 29.94
C LYS A 265 -7.34 -7.61 28.96
N THR A 266 -8.59 -7.21 28.73
CA THR A 266 -8.97 -6.08 27.84
C THR A 266 -8.26 -4.79 28.24
N GLU A 267 -8.08 -4.57 29.55
CA GLU A 267 -7.40 -3.40 30.09
C GLU A 267 -5.96 -3.30 29.62
N GLN A 268 -5.24 -4.43 29.56
CA GLN A 268 -3.84 -4.49 29.09
C GLN A 268 -3.77 -4.35 27.57
N ILE A 269 -4.70 -4.98 26.82
CA ILE A 269 -4.79 -4.82 25.37
C ILE A 269 -5.00 -3.34 25.02
N ARG A 270 -5.87 -2.64 25.77
CA ARG A 270 -6.10 -1.19 25.61
C ARG A 270 -4.84 -0.37 25.85
N GLN A 271 -4.06 -0.67 26.91
CA GLN A 271 -2.82 0.04 27.19
C GLN A 271 -1.80 -0.12 26.06
N VAL A 272 -1.67 -1.34 25.51
CA VAL A 272 -0.77 -1.57 24.36
C VAL A 272 -1.28 -0.84 23.12
N LYS A 273 -2.60 -0.87 22.86
CA LYS A 273 -3.22 -0.11 21.76
C LYS A 273 -2.93 1.38 21.87
N ASP A 274 -3.09 1.96 23.05
CA ASP A 274 -2.85 3.38 23.29
C ASP A 274 -1.37 3.76 23.00
N TYR A 275 -0.44 2.88 23.33
CA TYR A 275 0.95 3.10 22.97
C TYR A 275 1.17 3.06 21.45
N TYR A 276 0.53 2.14 20.70
CA TYR A 276 0.64 2.10 19.25
C TYR A 276 -0.07 3.31 18.59
N ASP A 277 -1.23 3.73 19.07
CA ASP A 277 -1.91 4.95 18.60
C ASP A 277 -1.00 6.18 18.81
N PHE A 278 -0.34 6.27 19.95
CA PHE A 278 0.67 7.29 20.23
C PHE A 278 1.86 7.19 19.27
N TYR A 279 2.44 6.01 19.09
CA TYR A 279 3.59 5.79 18.21
C TYR A 279 3.29 6.21 16.76
N TYR A 280 2.14 5.83 16.22
CA TYR A 280 1.73 6.25 14.88
C TYR A 280 1.51 7.77 14.79
N SER A 281 0.97 8.39 15.82
CA SER A 281 0.85 9.85 15.87
C SER A 281 2.22 10.53 15.86
N ARG A 282 3.24 9.93 16.51
CA ARG A 282 4.63 10.42 16.47
C ARG A 282 5.27 10.28 15.08
N CYS A 283 4.99 9.18 14.38
CA CYS A 283 5.44 9.00 13.00
C CYS A 283 4.81 10.05 12.06
N ALA A 284 3.52 10.34 12.25
CA ALA A 284 2.83 11.39 11.50
C ALA A 284 3.42 12.79 11.76
N GLU A 285 3.74 13.10 13.01
CA GLU A 285 4.41 14.35 13.38
C GLU A 285 5.83 14.46 12.80
N TYR A 286 6.53 13.34 12.71
CA TYR A 286 7.84 13.29 12.08
C TYR A 286 7.80 13.64 10.60
N LEU A 287 6.91 13.00 9.83
CA LEU A 287 6.75 13.32 8.41
C LEU A 287 6.34 14.78 8.18
N ASP A 288 5.42 15.31 9.01
CA ASP A 288 5.00 16.72 8.94
C ASP A 288 6.17 17.68 9.25
N THR A 289 7.05 17.30 10.19
CA THR A 289 8.27 18.04 10.53
C THR A 289 9.25 18.06 9.36
N LEU A 290 9.50 16.89 8.72
CA LEU A 290 10.35 16.81 7.54
C LEU A 290 9.78 17.63 6.37
N ALA A 291 8.48 17.53 6.12
CA ALA A 291 7.80 18.31 5.09
C ALA A 291 7.93 19.81 5.33
N SER A 292 7.76 20.26 6.58
CA SER A 292 7.91 21.66 6.98
C SER A 292 9.33 22.16 6.78
N MET A 293 10.35 21.37 7.15
CA MET A 293 11.75 21.68 6.91
C MET A 293 12.05 21.80 5.41
N ALA A 294 11.58 20.84 4.59
CA ALA A 294 11.80 20.88 3.17
C ALA A 294 11.10 22.09 2.49
N ARG A 295 9.88 22.42 2.91
CA ARG A 295 9.19 23.65 2.43
C ARG A 295 9.94 24.91 2.79
N SER A 296 10.48 25.02 4.01
CA SER A 296 11.27 26.19 4.43
C SER A 296 12.54 26.38 3.62
N ASN A 297 13.07 25.31 3.03
CA ASN A 297 14.23 25.33 2.11
C ASN A 297 13.83 25.52 0.64
N GLY A 298 12.57 25.81 0.31
CA GLY A 298 12.10 26.18 -1.02
C GLY A 298 11.67 25.01 -1.91
N ILE A 299 11.47 23.81 -1.37
CA ILE A 299 10.87 22.69 -2.10
C ILE A 299 9.38 23.01 -2.35
N ASP A 300 8.94 23.04 -3.60
CA ASP A 300 7.60 23.44 -4.04
C ASP A 300 6.80 22.32 -4.74
N VAL A 301 7.40 21.13 -4.89
CA VAL A 301 6.77 19.94 -5.48
C VAL A 301 6.00 19.13 -4.42
N PRO A 302 5.07 18.23 -4.82
CA PRO A 302 4.41 17.31 -3.90
C PRO A 302 5.40 16.42 -3.16
N PHE A 303 5.08 16.16 -1.88
CA PHE A 303 5.79 15.16 -1.10
C PHE A 303 5.21 13.76 -1.34
N VAL A 304 6.08 12.76 -1.32
CA VAL A 304 5.67 11.36 -1.39
C VAL A 304 6.33 10.56 -0.25
N HIS A 305 5.75 9.41 0.07
CA HIS A 305 6.35 8.44 0.98
C HIS A 305 5.98 7.02 0.54
N ASN A 306 6.83 6.05 0.83
CA ASN A 306 6.65 4.64 0.53
C ASN A 306 6.43 3.82 1.81
N ALA A 307 5.31 3.12 1.91
CA ALA A 307 5.14 2.07 2.93
C ALA A 307 5.93 0.83 2.50
N ALA A 308 6.74 0.28 3.40
CA ALA A 308 7.67 -0.83 3.11
C ALA A 308 7.01 -2.11 2.56
N ASN A 309 5.71 -2.24 2.74
CA ASN A 309 4.88 -3.30 2.18
C ASN A 309 3.39 -2.97 2.38
N PRO A 310 2.46 -3.71 1.74
CA PRO A 310 1.03 -3.49 1.90
C PRO A 310 0.53 -3.51 3.35
N GLU A 311 1.12 -4.34 4.19
CA GLU A 311 0.73 -4.51 5.60
C GLU A 311 1.07 -3.29 6.46
N MET A 312 2.01 -2.44 6.02
CA MET A 312 2.40 -1.22 6.73
C MET A 312 1.61 0.02 6.29
N ILE A 313 0.86 -0.02 5.20
CA ILE A 313 0.00 1.11 4.77
C ILE A 313 -0.90 1.64 5.91
N PRO A 314 -1.55 0.78 6.74
CA PRO A 314 -2.40 1.25 7.83
C PRO A 314 -1.70 2.12 8.88
N TYR A 315 -0.37 2.04 9.00
CA TYR A 315 0.41 2.82 9.96
C TYR A 315 0.46 4.32 9.62
N PHE A 316 0.15 4.67 8.37
CA PHE A 316 0.19 6.04 7.85
C PHE A 316 -1.17 6.74 7.86
N LYS A 317 -2.23 6.12 8.41
CA LYS A 317 -3.57 6.74 8.45
C LYS A 317 -3.54 8.09 9.17
N GLU A 318 -2.83 8.19 10.28
CA GLU A 318 -2.63 9.43 11.03
C GLU A 318 -1.83 10.47 10.22
N SER A 319 -0.82 10.02 9.46
CA SER A 319 -0.01 10.89 8.60
C SER A 319 -0.83 11.57 7.51
N VAL A 320 -1.75 10.83 6.87
CA VAL A 320 -2.66 11.38 5.85
C VAL A 320 -3.50 12.53 6.39
N ASN A 321 -3.94 12.44 7.65
CA ASN A 321 -4.73 13.47 8.30
C ASN A 321 -3.88 14.64 8.84
N LYS A 322 -2.62 14.39 9.18
CA LYS A 322 -1.71 15.35 9.79
C LYS A 322 -1.03 16.25 8.79
N LEU A 323 -0.53 15.69 7.69
CA LEU A 323 0.21 16.45 6.68
C LEU A 323 -0.73 17.42 5.96
N LYS A 324 -0.44 18.70 6.07
CA LYS A 324 -1.21 19.80 5.44
C LYS A 324 -0.68 20.14 4.05
N GLN A 325 0.50 19.64 3.70
CA GLN A 325 1.14 19.82 2.40
C GLN A 325 0.60 18.81 1.39
N PRO A 326 0.67 19.09 0.07
CA PRO A 326 0.39 18.06 -0.92
C PRO A 326 1.26 16.82 -0.68
N PHE A 327 0.63 15.73 -0.30
CA PHE A 327 1.26 14.48 0.10
C PHE A 327 0.60 13.30 -0.57
N LEU A 328 1.40 12.31 -0.97
CA LEU A 328 0.96 11.06 -1.56
C LEU A 328 1.68 9.89 -0.89
N LEU A 329 0.92 8.90 -0.47
CA LEU A 329 1.45 7.62 -0.01
C LEU A 329 1.41 6.63 -1.18
N GLY A 330 2.48 5.85 -1.33
CA GLY A 330 2.53 4.64 -2.14
C GLY A 330 3.02 3.47 -1.30
N MET A 331 3.29 2.34 -1.93
CA MET A 331 3.82 1.17 -1.26
C MET A 331 5.01 0.59 -2.01
N ASP A 332 5.79 -0.21 -1.32
CA ASP A 332 6.78 -1.11 -1.89
C ASP A 332 6.17 -2.50 -1.92
N PHE A 333 6.38 -3.21 -3.01
CA PHE A 333 5.68 -4.48 -3.20
C PHE A 333 6.54 -5.49 -3.95
N TYR A 334 7.41 -6.14 -3.20
CA TYR A 334 8.29 -7.19 -3.70
C TYR A 334 7.60 -8.55 -3.74
N TYR A 335 8.04 -9.44 -4.63
CA TYR A 335 7.48 -10.78 -4.81
C TYR A 335 7.59 -11.61 -3.55
N ASN A 336 8.80 -11.68 -3.03
CA ASN A 336 9.11 -12.40 -1.83
C ASN A 336 10.47 -11.96 -1.31
N LEU A 337 10.49 -11.43 -0.09
CA LEU A 337 11.72 -11.07 0.62
C LEU A 337 12.17 -12.16 1.61
N ASP A 338 11.35 -13.22 1.78
CA ASP A 338 11.70 -14.29 2.71
C ASP A 338 12.64 -15.29 2.04
N GLN A 339 13.87 -15.35 2.52
CA GLN A 339 14.91 -16.26 2.06
C GLN A 339 14.55 -17.75 2.21
N ASN A 340 13.50 -18.07 2.97
CA ASN A 340 13.02 -19.44 3.13
C ASN A 340 12.12 -19.93 1.99
N TRP A 341 11.75 -19.05 1.05
CA TRP A 341 10.91 -19.42 -0.07
C TRP A 341 11.74 -19.85 -1.27
N GLY A 342 11.40 -20.99 -1.83
CA GLY A 342 12.08 -21.55 -3.00
C GLY A 342 11.74 -20.88 -4.34
N GLN A 343 10.84 -19.88 -4.35
CA GLN A 343 10.38 -19.21 -5.56
C GLN A 343 10.24 -17.71 -5.32
N ASN A 344 10.67 -16.92 -6.30
CA ASN A 344 10.55 -15.48 -6.31
C ASN A 344 9.68 -15.06 -7.51
N ASN A 345 8.39 -15.41 -7.47
CA ASN A 345 7.43 -15.15 -8.53
C ASN A 345 6.07 -14.70 -7.96
N PRO A 346 5.24 -14.01 -8.74
CA PRO A 346 3.88 -13.66 -8.32
C PRO A 346 3.03 -14.93 -8.19
N THR A 347 2.56 -15.17 -6.99
CA THR A 347 1.62 -16.26 -6.65
C THR A 347 0.21 -15.69 -6.45
N PRO A 348 -0.84 -16.52 -6.36
CA PRO A 348 -2.14 -16.05 -5.92
C PRO A 348 -2.11 -15.31 -4.59
N GLN A 349 -1.25 -15.68 -3.64
CA GLN A 349 -1.07 -14.96 -2.37
C GLN A 349 -0.47 -13.56 -2.59
N TYR A 350 0.51 -13.43 -3.48
CA TYR A 350 1.04 -12.14 -3.89
C TYR A 350 -0.05 -11.26 -4.48
N ALA A 351 -0.91 -11.81 -5.36
CA ALA A 351 -2.02 -11.09 -5.95
C ALA A 351 -3.01 -10.55 -4.91
N VAL A 352 -3.37 -11.35 -3.90
CA VAL A 352 -4.23 -10.91 -2.80
C VAL A 352 -3.61 -9.73 -2.05
N ARG A 353 -2.31 -9.80 -1.70
CA ARG A 353 -1.60 -8.71 -1.02
C ARG A 353 -1.53 -7.44 -1.87
N GLY A 354 -1.23 -7.58 -3.16
CA GLY A 354 -1.20 -6.45 -4.10
C GLY A 354 -2.55 -5.76 -4.25
N PHE A 355 -3.61 -6.55 -4.39
CA PHE A 355 -4.98 -6.02 -4.44
C PHE A 355 -5.31 -5.21 -3.18
N ILE A 356 -5.03 -5.76 -1.99
CA ILE A 356 -5.28 -5.10 -0.70
C ILE A 356 -4.50 -3.78 -0.61
N GLY A 357 -3.21 -3.79 -0.93
CA GLY A 357 -2.37 -2.60 -0.86
C GLY A 357 -2.85 -1.48 -1.79
N LEU A 358 -3.13 -1.81 -3.05
CA LEU A 358 -3.64 -0.83 -4.03
C LEU A 358 -5.01 -0.28 -3.61
N GLU A 359 -5.88 -1.10 -3.07
CA GLU A 359 -7.19 -0.67 -2.57
C GLU A 359 -7.10 0.18 -1.28
N MET A 360 -6.15 -0.12 -0.38
CA MET A 360 -5.89 0.75 0.78
C MET A 360 -5.46 2.16 0.34
N LEU A 361 -4.56 2.27 -0.65
CA LEU A 361 -4.14 3.56 -1.19
C LEU A 361 -5.32 4.31 -1.81
N ARG A 362 -6.18 3.63 -2.56
CA ARG A 362 -7.41 4.21 -3.12
C ARG A 362 -8.34 4.72 -2.02
N LEU A 363 -8.56 3.95 -0.96
CA LEU A 363 -9.41 4.35 0.17
C LEU A 363 -8.83 5.52 0.96
N MET A 364 -7.51 5.66 1.01
CA MET A 364 -6.84 6.83 1.59
C MET A 364 -6.89 8.06 0.67
N GLY A 365 -7.38 7.90 -0.57
CA GLY A 365 -7.55 8.99 -1.52
C GLY A 365 -6.30 9.32 -2.32
N PHE A 366 -5.49 8.31 -2.63
CA PHE A 366 -4.29 8.43 -3.46
C PHE A 366 -4.40 7.65 -4.77
N PRO A 367 -3.77 8.13 -5.86
CA PRO A 367 -3.53 7.29 -7.02
C PRO A 367 -2.68 6.08 -6.61
N GLN A 368 -3.15 4.91 -6.98
CA GLN A 368 -2.58 3.61 -6.59
C GLN A 368 -1.16 3.48 -7.15
N THR A 369 -0.14 3.69 -6.32
CA THR A 369 1.26 3.76 -6.75
C THR A 369 2.14 2.75 -6.02
N VAL A 370 2.98 2.04 -6.77
CA VAL A 370 4.02 1.16 -6.24
C VAL A 370 5.36 1.86 -6.42
N PHE A 371 5.89 2.44 -5.33
CA PHE A 371 7.13 3.22 -5.35
C PHE A 371 8.40 2.38 -5.40
N GLU A 372 8.30 1.10 -5.01
CA GLU A 372 9.33 0.12 -5.26
C GLU A 372 8.67 -1.15 -5.83
N LEU A 373 8.58 -1.18 -7.17
CA LEU A 373 8.13 -2.34 -7.92
C LEU A 373 9.38 -3.13 -8.32
N PRO A 374 9.49 -4.43 -7.95
CA PRO A 374 10.72 -5.17 -8.16
C PRO A 374 11.12 -5.20 -9.62
N SER A 375 12.36 -4.84 -9.88
CA SER A 375 12.97 -4.78 -11.21
C SER A 375 14.17 -5.73 -11.31
N GLY A 376 14.38 -6.52 -10.31
CA GLY A 376 15.32 -7.58 -10.08
C GLY A 376 14.98 -8.24 -8.77
N SER A 377 15.79 -9.15 -8.23
CA SER A 377 15.62 -9.72 -6.91
C SER A 377 16.30 -8.85 -5.86
N ALA A 378 15.60 -8.46 -4.80
CA ALA A 378 16.19 -7.70 -3.70
C ALA A 378 17.32 -8.42 -2.96
N SER A 379 17.38 -9.73 -3.05
CA SER A 379 18.41 -10.58 -2.44
C SER A 379 19.29 -11.30 -3.44
N ASP A 380 19.13 -11.03 -4.74
CA ASP A 380 19.75 -11.77 -5.86
C ASP A 380 19.46 -13.29 -5.85
N TRP A 381 18.61 -13.77 -4.94
CA TRP A 381 18.27 -15.17 -4.79
C TRP A 381 16.84 -15.38 -4.24
N PRO A 382 16.03 -16.20 -4.90
CA PRO A 382 16.20 -16.73 -6.23
C PRO A 382 16.01 -15.65 -7.30
N ALA A 383 16.66 -15.82 -8.46
CA ALA A 383 16.55 -14.88 -9.57
C ALA A 383 15.12 -14.74 -10.10
N ILE A 384 14.74 -13.53 -10.48
CA ILE A 384 13.45 -13.25 -11.11
C ILE A 384 13.58 -13.46 -12.61
N THR A 385 12.57 -14.11 -13.23
CA THR A 385 12.51 -14.28 -14.68
C THR A 385 11.75 -13.14 -15.35
N ALA A 386 11.93 -12.97 -16.65
CA ALA A 386 11.16 -12.00 -17.45
C ALA A 386 9.65 -12.32 -17.45
N VAL A 387 9.29 -13.60 -17.39
CA VAL A 387 7.88 -14.04 -17.31
C VAL A 387 7.26 -13.63 -15.99
N ASP A 388 7.93 -13.89 -14.86
CA ASP A 388 7.47 -13.49 -13.53
C ASP A 388 7.30 -11.97 -13.43
N THR A 389 8.30 -11.22 -13.94
CA THR A 389 8.29 -9.75 -13.98
C THR A 389 7.09 -9.23 -14.76
N LYS A 390 6.86 -9.75 -15.96
CA LYS A 390 5.72 -9.34 -16.79
C LYS A 390 4.39 -9.66 -16.12
N ALA A 391 4.24 -10.87 -15.55
CA ALA A 391 3.05 -11.27 -14.82
C ALA A 391 2.76 -10.34 -13.64
N CYS A 392 3.79 -10.02 -12.83
CA CYS A 392 3.68 -9.09 -11.70
C CYS A 392 3.22 -7.70 -12.13
N TYR A 393 3.85 -7.14 -13.15
CA TYR A 393 3.52 -5.78 -13.58
C TYR A 393 2.10 -5.70 -14.16
N MET A 394 1.73 -6.64 -15.02
CA MET A 394 0.39 -6.72 -15.59
C MET A 394 -0.70 -6.99 -14.54
N LEU A 395 -0.39 -7.77 -13.49
CA LEU A 395 -1.25 -7.99 -12.34
C LEU A 395 -1.54 -6.65 -11.61
N ASN A 396 -0.51 -5.86 -11.33
CA ASN A 396 -0.69 -4.56 -10.66
C ASN A 396 -1.50 -3.59 -11.55
N VAL A 397 -1.29 -3.60 -12.87
CA VAL A 397 -2.11 -2.83 -13.83
C VAL A 397 -3.57 -3.29 -13.79
N ALA A 398 -3.83 -4.60 -13.78
CA ALA A 398 -5.18 -5.17 -13.69
C ALA A 398 -5.89 -4.70 -12.40
N PHE A 399 -5.18 -4.62 -11.28
CA PHE A 399 -5.71 -4.16 -9.99
C PHE A 399 -5.75 -2.64 -9.83
N GLY A 400 -5.36 -1.88 -10.83
CA GLY A 400 -5.58 -0.44 -10.87
C GLY A 400 -4.38 0.44 -10.56
N MET A 401 -3.16 -0.09 -10.55
CA MET A 401 -1.95 0.71 -10.45
C MET A 401 -1.97 1.89 -11.44
N LYS A 402 -1.57 3.08 -10.99
CA LYS A 402 -1.53 4.34 -11.74
C LYS A 402 -0.13 4.91 -11.90
N GLY A 403 0.80 4.37 -11.15
CA GLY A 403 2.20 4.75 -11.20
C GLY A 403 3.09 3.69 -10.56
N TYR A 404 4.32 3.64 -11.01
CA TYR A 404 5.33 2.75 -10.45
C TYR A 404 6.73 3.35 -10.55
N ASN A 405 7.62 2.85 -9.70
CA ASN A 405 9.07 3.03 -9.83
C ASN A 405 9.74 1.64 -9.82
N HIS A 406 10.44 1.32 -10.90
CA HIS A 406 11.22 0.09 -10.98
C HIS A 406 12.44 0.18 -10.06
N TYR A 407 12.42 -0.56 -8.97
CA TYR A 407 13.52 -0.61 -8.01
C TYR A 407 14.31 -1.92 -8.17
N ILE A 408 15.54 -1.87 -8.71
CA ILE A 408 16.19 -0.79 -9.43
C ILE A 408 16.16 -1.05 -10.94
N PHE A 409 16.14 0.02 -11.75
CA PHE A 409 16.22 -0.10 -13.22
C PHE A 409 17.64 -0.40 -13.68
N THR A 410 18.64 0.23 -13.04
CA THR A 410 20.04 0.04 -13.37
C THR A 410 20.90 0.10 -12.12
N GLY A 411 21.85 -0.83 -12.02
CA GLY A 411 22.79 -0.96 -10.92
C GLY A 411 24.20 -0.46 -11.26
N GLY A 412 25.08 -0.58 -10.27
CA GLY A 412 26.49 -0.21 -10.37
C GLY A 412 27.28 -0.54 -9.11
N PRO A 413 28.61 -0.27 -9.11
CA PRO A 413 29.43 -0.49 -7.93
C PRO A 413 29.05 0.45 -6.77
N ASN A 414 29.02 -0.08 -5.57
CA ASN A 414 28.95 0.75 -4.38
C ASN A 414 30.21 1.62 -4.24
N PRO A 415 30.10 2.87 -3.77
CA PRO A 415 31.27 3.61 -3.32
C PRO A 415 32.03 2.81 -2.25
N SER A 416 33.36 2.84 -2.31
CA SER A 416 34.22 2.02 -1.42
C SER A 416 33.92 2.25 0.05
N GLY A 417 33.60 1.17 0.78
CA GLY A 417 33.28 1.19 2.22
C GLY A 417 31.84 1.58 2.58
N TYR A 418 30.97 1.83 1.59
CA TYR A 418 29.58 2.23 1.84
C TYR A 418 28.55 1.14 1.47
N GLY A 419 28.93 0.07 0.81
CA GLY A 419 28.04 -1.08 0.58
C GLY A 419 27.86 -1.91 1.84
N LEU A 420 26.63 -2.30 2.15
CA LEU A 420 26.33 -3.16 3.32
C LEU A 420 26.54 -4.63 3.01
N THR A 421 26.10 -5.11 1.84
CA THR A 421 26.02 -6.52 1.52
C THR A 421 26.96 -6.97 0.40
N ALA A 422 27.31 -6.07 -0.54
CA ALA A 422 28.13 -6.38 -1.71
C ALA A 422 28.84 -5.15 -2.26
N ASP A 423 29.91 -5.39 -3.02
CA ASP A 423 30.64 -4.31 -3.73
C ASP A 423 29.87 -3.77 -4.94
N VAL A 424 28.93 -4.53 -5.47
CA VAL A 424 28.07 -4.14 -6.59
C VAL A 424 26.63 -4.24 -6.18
N TYR A 425 25.89 -3.17 -6.40
CA TYR A 425 24.45 -3.09 -6.17
C TYR A 425 23.70 -3.18 -7.51
N ASP A 426 23.17 -4.34 -7.84
CA ASP A 426 22.56 -4.53 -9.15
C ASP A 426 21.29 -5.40 -9.13
N TYR A 427 21.13 -6.32 -8.18
CA TYR A 427 19.94 -7.14 -7.96
C TYR A 427 19.35 -7.81 -9.21
N GLY A 428 20.18 -8.14 -10.21
CA GLY A 428 19.66 -8.65 -11.45
C GLY A 428 18.84 -7.63 -12.25
N ALA A 429 19.08 -6.34 -12.03
CA ALA A 429 18.39 -5.22 -12.69
C ALA A 429 18.36 -5.39 -14.23
N PRO A 430 17.33 -4.85 -14.92
CA PRO A 430 17.20 -4.96 -16.37
C PRO A 430 18.39 -4.38 -17.15
N VAL A 431 19.05 -3.36 -16.58
CA VAL A 431 20.33 -2.86 -17.08
C VAL A 431 21.37 -3.07 -15.98
N GLY A 432 22.27 -4.02 -16.19
CA GLY A 432 23.27 -4.41 -15.21
C GLY A 432 24.37 -3.38 -14.98
N ALA A 433 25.24 -3.65 -14.01
CA ALA A 433 26.27 -2.72 -13.54
C ALA A 433 27.23 -2.26 -14.66
N LYS A 434 27.49 -3.11 -15.67
CA LYS A 434 28.34 -2.78 -16.82
C LYS A 434 27.55 -2.22 -18.02
N GLY A 435 26.24 -1.99 -17.88
CA GLY A 435 25.38 -1.51 -18.95
C GLY A 435 24.82 -2.59 -19.88
N GLU A 436 25.01 -3.83 -19.53
CA GLU A 436 24.43 -4.95 -20.25
C GLU A 436 22.91 -4.98 -20.11
N ILE A 437 22.21 -5.27 -21.19
CA ILE A 437 20.75 -5.41 -21.23
C ILE A 437 20.40 -6.85 -20.91
N ARG A 438 19.50 -7.05 -19.94
CA ARG A 438 19.04 -8.36 -19.49
C ARG A 438 17.61 -8.65 -19.96
N PRO A 439 17.11 -9.89 -19.91
CA PRO A 439 15.76 -10.24 -20.37
C PRO A 439 14.64 -9.41 -19.70
N LEU A 440 14.80 -9.00 -18.43
CA LEU A 440 13.84 -8.15 -17.70
C LEU A 440 13.58 -6.80 -18.39
N TYR A 441 14.58 -6.24 -19.07
CA TYR A 441 14.45 -5.00 -19.82
C TYR A 441 13.35 -5.09 -20.88
N TYR A 442 13.29 -6.20 -21.60
CA TYR A 442 12.28 -6.41 -22.65
C TYR A 442 10.90 -6.60 -22.06
N ALA A 443 10.78 -7.30 -20.92
CA ALA A 443 9.52 -7.44 -20.21
C ALA A 443 8.99 -6.08 -19.73
N GLN A 444 9.85 -5.22 -19.18
CA GLN A 444 9.48 -3.87 -18.77
C GLN A 444 9.06 -3.01 -19.96
N LYS A 445 9.82 -3.06 -21.06
CA LYS A 445 9.51 -2.34 -22.31
C LYS A 445 8.15 -2.76 -22.88
N GLU A 446 7.83 -4.04 -22.86
CA GLU A 446 6.54 -4.55 -23.34
C GLU A 446 5.37 -4.04 -22.50
N VAL A 447 5.48 -4.11 -21.17
CA VAL A 447 4.41 -3.62 -20.27
C VAL A 447 4.26 -2.11 -20.34
N ALA A 448 5.36 -1.36 -20.39
CA ALA A 448 5.31 0.09 -20.58
C ALA A 448 4.70 0.48 -21.94
N GLY A 449 4.98 -0.28 -22.99
CA GLY A 449 4.37 -0.12 -24.31
C GLY A 449 2.86 -0.40 -24.30
N PHE A 450 2.43 -1.45 -23.58
CA PHE A 450 1.01 -1.72 -23.36
C PHE A 450 0.32 -0.55 -22.63
N ILE A 451 0.90 -0.06 -21.53
CA ILE A 451 0.36 1.07 -20.76
C ILE A 451 0.31 2.35 -21.63
N ALA A 452 1.31 2.59 -22.46
CA ALA A 452 1.36 3.76 -23.35
C ALA A 452 0.27 3.70 -24.43
N LYS A 453 0.00 2.50 -24.98
CA LYS A 453 -1.09 2.26 -25.92
C LYS A 453 -2.45 2.43 -25.24
N GLU A 454 -2.62 1.85 -24.07
CA GLU A 454 -3.86 1.86 -23.29
C GLU A 454 -3.83 2.97 -22.21
N ASN A 455 -3.39 4.17 -22.57
CA ASN A 455 -3.17 5.27 -21.62
C ASN A 455 -4.43 5.70 -20.84
N TRP A 456 -5.62 5.36 -21.33
CA TRP A 456 -6.90 5.57 -20.64
C TRP A 456 -6.97 4.79 -19.30
N LEU A 457 -6.17 3.73 -19.13
CA LEU A 457 -6.04 3.02 -17.86
C LEU A 457 -5.57 3.91 -16.72
N ALA A 458 -4.93 5.05 -17.04
CA ALA A 458 -4.51 6.04 -16.03
C ALA A 458 -5.67 6.58 -15.18
N ASP A 459 -6.90 6.64 -15.74
CA ASP A 459 -8.11 7.07 -15.00
C ASP A 459 -9.19 5.97 -14.91
N ALA A 460 -8.91 4.77 -15.38
CA ALA A 460 -9.86 3.67 -15.35
C ALA A 460 -10.21 3.23 -13.92
N LYS A 461 -11.46 2.88 -13.70
CA LYS A 461 -12.00 2.32 -12.46
C LYS A 461 -12.27 0.83 -12.63
N MET A 462 -12.37 0.11 -11.53
CA MET A 462 -12.82 -1.28 -11.53
C MET A 462 -14.34 -1.34 -11.54
N ILE A 463 -14.91 -2.26 -12.33
CA ILE A 463 -16.31 -2.66 -12.22
C ILE A 463 -16.37 -3.79 -11.21
N HIS A 464 -17.20 -3.65 -10.20
CA HIS A 464 -17.29 -4.60 -9.09
C HIS A 464 -18.71 -5.13 -8.89
N ASP A 465 -18.79 -6.34 -8.36
CA ASP A 465 -20.02 -7.08 -8.09
C ASP A 465 -20.51 -6.92 -6.66
N CYS A 466 -19.56 -6.74 -5.75
CA CYS A 466 -19.80 -6.55 -4.33
C CYS A 466 -18.77 -5.63 -3.69
N ARG A 467 -19.05 -5.14 -2.50
CA ARG A 467 -18.12 -4.37 -1.69
C ARG A 467 -17.80 -5.11 -0.41
N ILE A 468 -16.54 -5.05 -0.01
CA ILE A 468 -16.04 -5.64 1.23
C ILE A 468 -15.58 -4.49 2.13
N SER A 469 -16.03 -4.47 3.40
CA SER A 469 -15.53 -3.50 4.35
C SER A 469 -14.05 -3.76 4.64
N LEU A 470 -13.21 -2.73 4.45
CA LEU A 470 -11.83 -2.74 4.91
C LEU A 470 -11.72 -1.90 6.17
N ASP A 471 -11.25 -2.51 7.25
CA ASP A 471 -11.02 -1.82 8.51
C ASP A 471 -9.51 -1.70 8.78
N PHE A 472 -8.97 -0.48 8.69
CA PHE A 472 -7.56 -0.19 8.95
C PHE A 472 -7.14 -0.54 10.38
N GLU A 473 -8.08 -0.48 11.35
CA GLU A 473 -7.80 -0.91 12.72
C GLU A 473 -7.58 -2.43 12.81
N TYR A 474 -8.36 -3.22 12.09
CA TYR A 474 -8.15 -4.67 12.05
C TYR A 474 -6.83 -5.01 11.36
N ALA A 475 -6.49 -4.30 10.28
CA ALA A 475 -5.24 -4.51 9.55
C ALA A 475 -3.98 -4.30 10.42
N ARG A 476 -4.00 -3.34 11.36
CA ARG A 476 -2.86 -3.05 12.26
C ARG A 476 -3.00 -3.66 13.66
N SER A 477 -4.14 -4.28 13.97
CA SER A 477 -4.45 -4.77 15.32
C SER A 477 -3.54 -5.90 15.80
N GLY A 478 -2.89 -6.64 14.89
CA GLY A 478 -1.89 -7.66 15.25
C GLY A 478 -0.71 -7.13 16.06
N ASN A 479 -0.45 -5.83 16.02
CA ASN A 479 0.61 -5.19 16.79
C ASN A 479 0.27 -5.09 18.29
N TYR A 480 -1.00 -4.99 18.66
CA TYR A 480 -1.43 -4.80 20.05
C TYR A 480 -2.43 -5.84 20.56
N TRP A 481 -3.15 -6.53 19.68
CA TRP A 481 -4.19 -7.50 20.05
C TRP A 481 -3.77 -8.93 19.69
N LYS A 482 -2.66 -9.37 20.30
CA LYS A 482 -2.02 -10.67 19.99
C LYS A 482 -2.77 -11.88 20.56
N ASN A 483 -3.66 -11.69 21.53
CA ASN A 483 -4.55 -12.71 22.07
C ASN A 483 -5.96 -12.16 22.14
N LYS A 484 -6.95 -12.96 21.72
CA LYS A 484 -8.35 -12.51 21.70
C LYS A 484 -8.93 -12.21 23.10
N GLY A 485 -8.33 -12.74 24.17
CA GLY A 485 -8.85 -12.57 25.53
C GLY A 485 -10.27 -13.11 25.66
N ASN A 486 -11.17 -12.29 26.23
CA ASN A 486 -12.59 -12.63 26.41
C ASN A 486 -13.48 -12.30 25.20
N PHE A 487 -12.90 -11.81 24.09
CA PHE A 487 -13.67 -11.50 22.89
C PHE A 487 -13.98 -12.76 22.07
N ALA A 488 -15.14 -12.81 21.44
CA ALA A 488 -15.51 -13.89 20.54
C ALA A 488 -14.61 -13.91 19.30
N VAL A 489 -14.37 -12.72 18.72
CA VAL A 489 -13.53 -12.50 17.53
C VAL A 489 -12.64 -11.30 17.78
N SER A 490 -11.33 -11.48 17.62
CA SER A 490 -10.34 -10.40 17.70
C SER A 490 -10.21 -9.63 16.36
N GLY A 491 -9.57 -8.46 16.40
CA GLY A 491 -9.26 -7.71 15.20
C GLY A 491 -8.40 -8.49 14.19
N PRO A 492 -7.28 -9.15 14.61
CA PRO A 492 -6.49 -10.01 13.73
C PRO A 492 -7.28 -11.16 13.09
N GLU A 493 -8.20 -11.80 13.82
CA GLU A 493 -9.07 -12.85 13.26
C GLU A 493 -10.03 -12.28 12.21
N ALA A 494 -10.59 -11.09 12.44
CA ALA A 494 -11.43 -10.39 11.46
C ALA A 494 -10.61 -9.99 10.22
N TRP A 495 -9.38 -9.52 10.41
CA TRP A 495 -8.47 -9.20 9.30
C TRP A 495 -8.11 -10.44 8.46
N GLU A 496 -7.80 -11.55 9.12
CA GLU A 496 -7.53 -12.82 8.43
C GLU A 496 -8.75 -13.29 7.63
N LEU A 497 -9.96 -13.19 8.21
CA LEU A 497 -11.20 -13.52 7.48
C LEU A 497 -11.43 -12.58 6.30
N THR A 498 -11.18 -11.28 6.47
CA THR A 498 -11.30 -10.30 5.36
C THR A 498 -10.42 -10.68 4.18
N THR A 499 -9.16 -11.02 4.44
CA THR A 499 -8.12 -11.23 3.41
C THR A 499 -8.10 -12.67 2.89
N LYS A 500 -7.78 -13.64 3.76
CA LYS A 500 -7.61 -15.05 3.40
C LYS A 500 -8.93 -15.81 3.27
N GLY A 501 -9.99 -15.30 3.86
CA GLY A 501 -11.35 -15.85 3.75
C GLY A 501 -12.11 -15.19 2.62
N VAL A 502 -12.72 -14.04 2.90
CA VAL A 502 -13.73 -13.37 2.04
C VAL A 502 -13.12 -12.92 0.71
N LEU A 503 -12.07 -12.12 0.71
CA LEU A 503 -11.45 -11.60 -0.52
C LEU A 503 -10.96 -12.72 -1.44
N THR A 504 -10.20 -13.66 -0.87
CA THR A 504 -9.67 -14.80 -1.67
C THR A 504 -10.81 -15.66 -2.22
N THR A 505 -11.88 -15.89 -1.41
CA THR A 505 -13.06 -16.63 -1.89
C THR A 505 -13.81 -15.88 -3.01
N ALA A 506 -13.91 -14.54 -2.92
CA ALA A 506 -14.52 -13.74 -3.99
C ALA A 506 -13.76 -13.92 -5.30
N MET A 507 -12.44 -13.82 -5.28
CA MET A 507 -11.59 -14.01 -6.48
C MET A 507 -11.74 -15.43 -7.06
N LEU A 508 -11.74 -16.47 -6.21
CA LEU A 508 -11.93 -17.87 -6.63
C LEU A 508 -13.34 -18.15 -7.15
N ALA A 509 -14.33 -17.39 -6.72
CA ALA A 509 -15.73 -17.54 -7.11
C ALA A 509 -16.12 -16.69 -8.33
N SER A 510 -15.15 -16.07 -9.00
CA SER A 510 -15.40 -15.10 -10.07
C SER A 510 -16.31 -13.95 -9.66
N VAL A 511 -16.17 -13.45 -8.43
CA VAL A 511 -16.85 -12.26 -7.91
C VAL A 511 -15.84 -11.14 -7.84
N SER A 512 -16.05 -10.06 -8.58
CA SER A 512 -15.20 -8.87 -8.54
C SER A 512 -15.49 -8.04 -7.30
N PRO A 513 -14.58 -7.97 -6.31
CA PRO A 513 -14.78 -7.14 -5.12
C PRO A 513 -14.19 -5.74 -5.29
N GLU A 514 -14.73 -4.77 -4.54
CA GLU A 514 -14.10 -3.49 -4.25
C GLU A 514 -14.09 -3.29 -2.73
N PHE A 515 -13.04 -2.71 -2.17
CA PHE A 515 -13.06 -2.36 -0.76
C PHE A 515 -13.74 -1.02 -0.50
N CYS A 516 -14.42 -0.92 0.65
CA CYS A 516 -14.98 0.35 1.13
C CYS A 516 -14.64 0.60 2.60
N ASP A 517 -14.52 1.86 3.00
CA ASP A 517 -14.31 2.28 4.38
C ASP A 517 -15.65 2.69 5.01
N LEU A 518 -16.09 1.94 6.02
CA LEU A 518 -17.31 2.21 6.75
C LEU A 518 -17.24 3.49 7.61
N SER A 519 -16.09 4.10 7.81
CA SER A 519 -15.96 5.39 8.50
C SER A 519 -16.47 6.56 7.66
N THR A 520 -16.67 6.36 6.35
CA THR A 520 -17.20 7.34 5.41
C THR A 520 -18.64 6.99 5.01
N THR A 521 -19.34 7.91 4.35
CA THR A 521 -20.71 7.66 3.84
C THR A 521 -20.74 7.35 2.34
N GLY A 522 -19.60 7.38 1.67
CA GLY A 522 -19.51 7.20 0.21
C GLY A 522 -20.10 5.88 -0.28
N PHE A 523 -19.90 4.80 0.47
CA PHE A 523 -20.40 3.46 0.14
C PHE A 523 -21.94 3.37 0.15
N MET A 524 -22.66 4.25 0.84
CA MET A 524 -24.13 4.22 0.92
C MET A 524 -24.83 4.56 -0.40
N LYS A 525 -24.11 5.18 -1.35
CA LYS A 525 -24.66 5.60 -2.65
C LYS A 525 -24.84 4.43 -3.64
N GLU A 526 -24.26 3.28 -3.33
CA GLU A 526 -24.24 2.13 -4.21
C GLU A 526 -25.20 1.04 -3.75
N GLN A 527 -25.72 0.26 -4.69
CA GLN A 527 -26.72 -0.79 -4.43
C GLN A 527 -26.13 -2.22 -4.46
N THR A 528 -24.84 -2.37 -4.78
CA THR A 528 -24.18 -3.68 -4.74
C THR A 528 -24.14 -4.21 -3.30
N PRO A 529 -24.21 -5.54 -3.07
CA PRO A 529 -24.11 -6.12 -1.75
C PRO A 529 -22.86 -5.66 -0.99
N LEU A 530 -23.03 -5.33 0.29
CA LEU A 530 -21.97 -4.93 1.21
C LEU A 530 -21.64 -6.09 2.16
N ILE A 531 -20.42 -6.57 2.12
CA ILE A 531 -19.90 -7.58 3.03
C ILE A 531 -19.18 -6.88 4.17
N VAL A 532 -19.73 -7.00 5.36
CA VAL A 532 -19.15 -6.41 6.58
C VAL A 532 -18.49 -7.53 7.39
N VAL A 533 -17.16 -7.53 7.38
CA VAL A 533 -16.39 -8.40 8.28
C VAL A 533 -16.15 -7.65 9.58
N SER A 534 -16.58 -8.22 10.71
CA SER A 534 -16.44 -7.58 12.02
C SER A 534 -15.66 -8.43 13.01
N SER A 535 -14.91 -7.77 13.88
CA SER A 535 -14.52 -8.36 15.15
C SER A 535 -15.61 -8.13 16.22
N SER A 536 -15.36 -8.58 17.44
CA SER A 536 -16.21 -8.21 18.58
C SER A 536 -16.23 -6.70 18.84
N ALA A 537 -15.25 -5.96 18.32
CA ALA A 537 -15.13 -4.51 18.44
C ALA A 537 -15.18 -3.84 17.06
N MET A 538 -16.05 -2.84 16.91
CA MET A 538 -16.19 -1.97 15.74
C MET A 538 -16.58 -0.58 16.21
N SER A 539 -15.95 0.48 15.69
CA SER A 539 -16.23 1.85 16.14
C SER A 539 -17.71 2.19 16.07
N ALA A 540 -18.20 3.01 17.01
CA ALA A 540 -19.59 3.43 17.07
C ALA A 540 -20.06 4.07 15.75
N GLY A 541 -19.21 4.89 15.13
CA GLY A 541 -19.50 5.54 13.84
C GLY A 541 -19.70 4.53 12.71
N LYS A 542 -18.86 3.47 12.63
CA LYS A 542 -19.02 2.41 11.64
C LYS A 542 -20.29 1.60 11.86
N GLN A 543 -20.60 1.23 13.12
CA GLN A 543 -21.85 0.55 13.45
C GLN A 543 -23.05 1.41 13.02
N GLN A 544 -23.04 2.70 13.32
CA GLN A 544 -24.12 3.62 12.94
C GLN A 544 -24.25 3.77 11.42
N ASN A 545 -23.14 3.79 10.69
CA ASN A 545 -23.15 3.87 9.23
C ASN A 545 -23.73 2.62 8.58
N VAL A 546 -23.48 1.42 9.12
CA VAL A 546 -24.14 0.18 8.68
C VAL A 546 -25.66 0.24 8.94
N VAL A 547 -26.08 0.72 10.11
CA VAL A 547 -27.49 0.94 10.42
C VAL A 547 -28.15 1.91 9.44
N ASN A 548 -27.50 3.04 9.18
CA ASN A 548 -28.00 4.06 8.25
C ASN A 548 -28.14 3.49 6.82
N TYR A 549 -27.18 2.69 6.38
CA TYR A 549 -27.23 2.01 5.08
C TYR A 549 -28.40 1.03 5.00
N LEU A 550 -28.63 0.22 6.04
CA LEU A 550 -29.77 -0.70 6.10
C LEU A 550 -31.10 0.06 6.09
N LYS A 551 -31.23 1.18 6.81
CA LYS A 551 -32.43 2.04 6.79
C LYS A 551 -32.73 2.63 5.40
N GLN A 552 -31.72 2.80 4.57
CA GLN A 552 -31.85 3.26 3.18
C GLN A 552 -32.13 2.12 2.18
N GLY A 553 -32.44 0.91 2.65
CA GLY A 553 -32.68 -0.25 1.79
C GLY A 553 -31.44 -1.05 1.43
N GLY A 554 -30.33 -0.79 2.10
CA GLY A 554 -29.04 -1.44 1.87
C GLY A 554 -29.08 -2.96 2.08
N LYS A 555 -28.14 -3.66 1.45
CA LYS A 555 -28.02 -5.13 1.44
C LYS A 555 -26.68 -5.52 2.08
N VAL A 556 -26.72 -6.17 3.23
CA VAL A 556 -25.53 -6.45 4.05
C VAL A 556 -25.37 -7.95 4.30
N LEU A 557 -24.15 -8.47 4.11
CA LEU A 557 -23.72 -9.75 4.66
C LEU A 557 -22.74 -9.43 5.82
N LEU A 558 -23.17 -9.65 7.05
CA LEU A 558 -22.39 -9.45 8.27
C LEU A 558 -21.81 -10.79 8.75
N LEU A 559 -20.52 -10.83 8.99
CA LEU A 559 -19.80 -12.02 9.47
C LEU A 559 -18.51 -11.65 10.25
N PRO A 560 -17.98 -12.53 11.11
CA PRO A 560 -18.58 -13.76 11.60
C PRO A 560 -19.40 -13.55 12.89
N THR A 561 -19.52 -12.31 13.36
CA THR A 561 -20.22 -11.95 14.60
C THR A 561 -20.87 -10.56 14.50
N VAL A 562 -21.78 -10.25 15.42
CA VAL A 562 -22.30 -8.89 15.61
C VAL A 562 -21.40 -8.18 16.63
N PRO A 563 -20.86 -6.99 16.33
CA PRO A 563 -19.99 -6.28 17.28
C PRO A 563 -20.77 -5.78 18.50
N GLU A 564 -20.16 -5.85 19.67
CA GLU A 564 -20.72 -5.40 20.94
C GLU A 564 -19.85 -4.37 21.68
N PHE A 565 -18.70 -4.02 21.09
CA PHE A 565 -17.74 -3.06 21.64
C PHE A 565 -17.36 -2.04 20.58
N ASP A 566 -16.88 -0.86 21.01
CA ASP A 566 -16.22 0.11 20.14
C ASP A 566 -14.72 -0.25 19.95
N ASP A 567 -14.00 0.54 19.15
CA ASP A 567 -12.57 0.38 18.88
C ASP A 567 -11.67 0.70 20.08
N ASN A 568 -12.23 1.24 21.17
CA ASN A 568 -11.59 1.41 22.48
C ASN A 568 -12.03 0.35 23.49
N PHE A 569 -12.69 -0.72 23.02
CA PHE A 569 -13.20 -1.83 23.82
C PHE A 569 -14.23 -1.42 24.90
N ASN A 570 -14.97 -0.33 24.69
CA ASN A 570 -16.11 0.01 25.51
C ASN A 570 -17.38 -0.65 24.97
N ARG A 571 -18.33 -0.97 25.83
CA ARG A 571 -19.63 -1.51 25.40
C ARG A 571 -20.29 -0.58 24.37
N CYS A 572 -20.61 -1.13 23.18
CA CYS A 572 -21.24 -0.41 22.08
C CYS A 572 -22.07 -1.39 21.24
N THR A 573 -23.40 -1.28 21.33
CA THR A 573 -24.36 -2.24 20.77
C THR A 573 -25.25 -1.65 19.67
N ILE A 574 -24.85 -0.53 19.04
CA ILE A 574 -25.68 0.22 18.09
C ILE A 574 -26.23 -0.69 16.98
N LEU A 575 -25.39 -1.49 16.34
CA LEU A 575 -25.82 -2.40 15.28
C LEU A 575 -26.64 -3.56 15.84
N LYS A 576 -26.24 -4.10 17.00
CA LYS A 576 -26.98 -5.19 17.69
C LYS A 576 -28.38 -4.76 18.05
N ASP A 577 -28.54 -3.58 18.68
CA ASP A 577 -29.83 -3.03 19.10
C ASP A 577 -30.77 -2.80 17.90
N PHE A 578 -30.21 -2.36 16.76
CA PHE A 578 -30.97 -2.22 15.52
C PHE A 578 -31.42 -3.55 14.91
N ILE A 579 -30.58 -4.59 14.97
CA ILE A 579 -30.93 -5.95 14.49
C ILE A 579 -32.00 -6.57 15.37
N GLY A 580 -32.01 -6.23 16.66
CA GLY A 580 -32.93 -6.74 17.66
C GLY A 580 -32.34 -7.86 18.51
N ASP A 581 -33.21 -8.64 19.14
CA ASP A 581 -32.83 -9.63 20.14
C ASP A 581 -32.10 -10.82 19.52
N ILE A 582 -30.77 -10.72 19.48
CA ILE A 582 -29.84 -11.71 18.92
C ILE A 582 -28.82 -12.13 19.98
N LYS A 583 -28.56 -13.44 20.06
CA LYS A 583 -27.47 -14.00 20.87
C LYS A 583 -26.75 -15.08 20.11
N MET A 584 -25.44 -14.94 20.00
CA MET A 584 -24.54 -15.89 19.33
C MET A 584 -23.53 -16.45 20.33
N GLY A 585 -23.28 -17.76 20.27
CA GLY A 585 -22.33 -18.47 21.12
C GLY A 585 -21.38 -19.33 20.28
N ASN A 586 -20.25 -19.72 20.86
CA ASN A 586 -19.32 -20.62 20.19
C ASN A 586 -19.96 -22.02 20.04
N SER A 587 -19.81 -22.63 18.84
CA SER A 587 -20.16 -24.04 18.67
C SER A 587 -19.24 -24.93 19.51
N SER A 588 -19.84 -25.89 20.22
CA SER A 588 -19.12 -26.89 21.03
C SER A 588 -18.63 -28.08 20.21
N THR A 589 -18.97 -28.18 18.93
CA THR A 589 -18.66 -29.36 18.10
C THR A 589 -17.24 -29.32 17.55
N ALA A 590 -16.56 -30.50 17.65
CA ALA A 590 -15.20 -30.70 17.12
C ALA A 590 -15.18 -30.73 15.57
N LEU A 591 -16.24 -31.16 14.91
CA LEU A 591 -16.34 -31.23 13.47
C LEU A 591 -16.68 -29.86 12.88
N LYS A 592 -15.86 -29.46 11.88
CA LYS A 592 -15.87 -28.09 11.33
C LYS A 592 -16.57 -28.05 9.98
N ARG A 593 -17.84 -28.49 9.90
CA ARG A 593 -18.63 -28.50 8.65
C ARG A 593 -19.97 -27.79 8.85
N ALA A 594 -20.44 -27.18 7.76
CA ALA A 594 -21.71 -26.49 7.72
C ALA A 594 -22.46 -26.74 6.41
N THR A 595 -23.76 -26.62 6.44
CA THR A 595 -24.63 -26.69 5.26
C THR A 595 -25.34 -25.36 5.04
N PHE A 596 -25.33 -24.88 3.79
CA PHE A 596 -26.01 -23.66 3.35
C PHE A 596 -26.92 -23.97 2.16
N GLY A 597 -28.24 -23.94 2.36
CA GLY A 597 -29.19 -24.42 1.35
C GLY A 597 -28.88 -25.88 0.97
N SER A 598 -28.59 -26.15 -0.32
CA SER A 598 -28.16 -27.47 -0.81
C SER A 598 -26.67 -27.75 -0.73
N ILE A 599 -25.87 -26.77 -0.30
CA ILE A 599 -24.40 -26.88 -0.27
C ILE A 599 -23.97 -27.47 1.05
N GLN A 600 -23.49 -28.72 1.01
CA GLN A 600 -23.03 -29.47 2.16
C GLN A 600 -21.51 -29.43 2.29
N ASN A 601 -20.98 -29.87 3.44
CA ASN A 601 -19.53 -29.99 3.69
C ASN A 601 -18.75 -28.69 3.61
N VAL A 602 -19.35 -27.52 3.84
CA VAL A 602 -18.64 -26.25 3.88
C VAL A 602 -17.67 -26.25 5.07
N ARG A 603 -16.37 -26.26 4.79
CA ARG A 603 -15.34 -26.23 5.82
C ARG A 603 -15.20 -24.85 6.43
N LYS A 604 -15.00 -24.82 7.73
CA LYS A 604 -14.94 -23.61 8.56
C LYS A 604 -13.72 -23.63 9.49
N LYS A 605 -13.26 -22.44 9.91
CA LYS A 605 -12.27 -22.26 10.97
C LYS A 605 -12.98 -22.15 12.34
N ASN A 606 -13.91 -21.20 12.48
CA ASN A 606 -14.73 -21.02 13.66
C ASN A 606 -16.21 -20.95 13.27
N VAL A 607 -17.09 -21.31 14.21
CA VAL A 607 -18.55 -21.19 14.08
C VAL A 607 -19.14 -20.60 15.33
N PHE A 608 -20.06 -19.67 15.12
CA PHE A 608 -20.93 -19.09 16.13
C PHE A 608 -22.37 -19.48 15.81
N VAL A 609 -22.97 -20.27 16.69
CA VAL A 609 -24.37 -20.71 16.57
C VAL A 609 -25.29 -19.66 17.15
N PHE A 610 -26.50 -19.53 16.62
CA PHE A 610 -27.53 -18.69 17.21
C PHE A 610 -28.15 -19.41 18.39
N GLU A 611 -27.89 -18.92 19.61
CA GLU A 611 -28.65 -19.28 20.81
C GLU A 611 -29.99 -18.59 20.81
N LYS A 612 -30.09 -17.40 20.18
CA LYS A 612 -31.35 -16.69 19.95
C LYS A 612 -31.24 -15.92 18.62
N MET A 613 -32.23 -16.11 17.76
CA MET A 613 -32.33 -15.43 16.47
C MET A 613 -33.28 -14.23 16.54
N PRO A 614 -33.07 -13.18 15.72
CA PRO A 614 -34.04 -12.10 15.58
C PRO A 614 -35.39 -12.62 15.09
N LYS A 615 -36.48 -11.99 15.60
CA LYS A 615 -37.85 -12.38 15.20
C LYS A 615 -38.05 -12.21 13.69
N GLY A 616 -38.59 -13.24 13.05
CA GLY A 616 -38.89 -13.25 11.60
C GLY A 616 -37.68 -13.52 10.72
N ALA A 617 -36.52 -13.91 11.27
CA ALA A 617 -35.36 -14.28 10.50
C ALA A 617 -35.54 -15.67 9.82
N GLU A 618 -35.15 -15.76 8.53
CA GLU A 618 -35.07 -17.00 7.74
C GLU A 618 -33.72 -17.67 7.97
N VAL A 619 -33.68 -18.97 8.28
CA VAL A 619 -32.43 -19.73 8.40
C VAL A 619 -31.86 -20.02 7.02
N LEU A 620 -30.60 -19.65 6.79
CA LEU A 620 -29.86 -19.90 5.55
C LEU A 620 -28.77 -20.96 5.66
N GLY A 621 -28.28 -21.22 6.87
CA GLY A 621 -27.25 -22.21 7.11
C GLY A 621 -27.27 -22.79 8.51
N VAL A 622 -26.84 -24.04 8.64
CA VAL A 622 -26.79 -24.79 9.89
C VAL A 622 -25.43 -25.46 10.06
N GLU A 623 -25.06 -25.69 11.31
CA GLU A 623 -23.92 -26.53 11.67
C GLU A 623 -24.34 -27.99 11.51
N GLU A 624 -23.54 -28.80 10.75
CA GLU A 624 -24.01 -30.12 10.29
C GLU A 624 -24.27 -31.13 11.41
N ASN A 625 -23.52 -31.08 12.50
CA ASN A 625 -23.68 -32.09 13.54
C ASN A 625 -24.78 -31.76 14.53
N SER A 626 -24.95 -30.51 14.90
CA SER A 626 -25.94 -30.06 15.87
C SER A 626 -27.25 -29.65 15.25
N GLY A 627 -27.27 -29.37 13.94
CA GLY A 627 -28.41 -28.75 13.26
C GLY A 627 -28.71 -27.31 13.72
N GLN A 628 -27.84 -26.72 14.56
CA GLN A 628 -28.04 -25.37 15.07
C GLN A 628 -27.86 -24.34 13.95
N PRO A 629 -28.74 -23.30 13.90
CA PRO A 629 -28.58 -22.21 12.95
C PRO A 629 -27.28 -21.45 13.15
N ILE A 630 -26.59 -21.16 12.02
CA ILE A 630 -25.37 -20.37 11.98
C ILE A 630 -25.46 -19.21 10.98
N ALA A 631 -26.45 -19.21 10.11
CA ALA A 631 -26.71 -18.10 9.22
C ALA A 631 -28.20 -17.84 9.12
N CYS A 632 -28.59 -16.57 9.14
CA CYS A 632 -29.96 -16.15 8.96
C CYS A 632 -30.07 -14.86 8.15
N MET A 633 -31.22 -14.67 7.48
CA MET A 633 -31.58 -13.47 6.75
C MET A 633 -32.74 -12.76 7.42
N LEU A 634 -32.64 -11.44 7.54
CA LEU A 634 -33.64 -10.58 8.15
C LEU A 634 -33.94 -9.39 7.24
N LYS A 635 -35.22 -9.07 7.04
CA LYS A 635 -35.65 -7.77 6.53
C LYS A 635 -35.67 -6.77 7.66
N THR A 636 -34.96 -5.67 7.50
CA THR A 636 -34.85 -4.64 8.52
C THR A 636 -35.86 -3.52 8.31
N GLU A 637 -36.03 -2.69 9.33
CA GLU A 637 -36.70 -1.42 9.19
C GLU A 637 -36.09 -0.60 8.05
N GLY A 638 -36.94 0.04 7.21
CA GLY A 638 -36.45 0.79 6.02
C GLY A 638 -36.23 -0.06 4.77
N LYS A 639 -36.72 -1.31 4.72
CA LYS A 639 -36.62 -2.27 3.59
C LYS A 639 -35.20 -2.79 3.31
N GLY A 640 -34.21 -2.54 4.15
CA GLY A 640 -32.90 -3.17 4.06
C GLY A 640 -32.95 -4.68 4.28
N THR A 641 -31.91 -5.37 3.85
CA THR A 641 -31.75 -6.81 4.06
C THR A 641 -30.39 -7.07 4.69
N ILE A 642 -30.38 -7.79 5.80
CA ILE A 642 -29.14 -8.24 6.42
C ILE A 642 -29.12 -9.78 6.49
N ILE A 643 -28.01 -10.36 6.07
CA ILE A 643 -27.64 -11.74 6.36
C ILE A 643 -26.58 -11.69 7.46
N ILE A 644 -26.78 -12.45 8.53
CA ILE A 644 -25.79 -12.63 9.58
C ILE A 644 -25.30 -14.07 9.48
N ALA A 645 -24.00 -14.27 9.28
CA ALA A 645 -23.40 -15.58 9.12
C ALA A 645 -22.29 -15.79 10.16
N GLY A 646 -22.56 -16.64 11.16
CA GLY A 646 -21.66 -16.98 12.26
C GLY A 646 -20.56 -17.96 11.84
N ILE A 647 -19.82 -17.65 10.78
CA ILE A 647 -18.80 -18.53 10.21
C ILE A 647 -17.55 -17.75 9.82
N SER A 648 -16.36 -18.31 10.14
CA SER A 648 -15.10 -17.88 9.57
C SER A 648 -14.40 -19.04 8.86
N TRP A 649 -13.63 -18.73 7.81
CA TRP A 649 -12.91 -19.72 7.03
C TRP A 649 -11.63 -19.15 6.43
N LEU A 650 -10.77 -20.03 5.97
CA LEU A 650 -9.68 -19.75 5.02
C LEU A 650 -10.09 -20.31 3.66
N ALA A 651 -9.94 -19.55 2.61
CA ALA A 651 -10.32 -19.99 1.25
C ALA A 651 -9.45 -21.15 0.80
N SER A 652 -10.05 -22.33 0.69
CA SER A 652 -9.34 -23.58 0.38
C SER A 652 -10.19 -24.63 -0.32
N HIS A 653 -11.53 -24.45 -0.37
CA HIS A 653 -12.46 -25.46 -0.87
C HIS A 653 -13.55 -24.83 -1.74
N LYS A 654 -13.96 -25.56 -2.78
CA LYS A 654 -14.99 -25.13 -3.72
C LYS A 654 -16.33 -24.81 -3.05
N GLU A 655 -16.70 -25.57 -2.03
CA GLU A 655 -17.94 -25.39 -1.28
C GLU A 655 -18.00 -24.02 -0.58
N GLN A 656 -16.85 -23.45 -0.20
CA GLN A 656 -16.78 -22.09 0.34
C GLN A 656 -17.14 -21.04 -0.71
N SER A 657 -16.65 -21.20 -1.95
CA SER A 657 -17.03 -20.32 -3.07
C SER A 657 -18.51 -20.46 -3.40
N GLN A 658 -19.06 -21.67 -3.40
CA GLN A 658 -20.49 -21.92 -3.62
C GLN A 658 -21.35 -21.29 -2.52
N MET A 659 -20.98 -21.47 -1.23
CA MET A 659 -21.62 -20.81 -0.10
C MET A 659 -21.61 -19.28 -0.26
N PHE A 660 -20.48 -18.71 -0.62
CA PHE A 660 -20.33 -17.27 -0.76
C PHE A 660 -21.26 -16.72 -1.85
N VAL A 661 -21.29 -17.34 -3.04
CA VAL A 661 -22.20 -16.98 -4.12
C VAL A 661 -23.66 -17.17 -3.69
N TYR A 662 -23.99 -18.26 -2.99
CA TYR A 662 -25.35 -18.49 -2.46
C TYR A 662 -25.80 -17.36 -1.52
N LEU A 663 -24.96 -16.95 -0.56
CA LEU A 663 -25.30 -15.87 0.36
C LEU A 663 -25.47 -14.53 -0.38
N LEU A 664 -24.61 -14.23 -1.35
CA LEU A 664 -24.74 -13.02 -2.17
C LEU A 664 -25.98 -13.06 -3.07
N SER A 665 -26.36 -14.21 -3.61
CA SER A 665 -27.59 -14.36 -4.41
C SER A 665 -28.85 -14.00 -3.63
N LYS A 666 -28.90 -14.34 -2.34
CA LYS A 666 -30.00 -13.95 -1.42
C LYS A 666 -30.06 -12.42 -1.21
N LEU A 667 -28.97 -11.71 -1.45
CA LEU A 667 -28.91 -10.24 -1.44
C LEU A 667 -29.15 -9.62 -2.82
N GLY A 668 -29.51 -10.42 -3.84
CA GLY A 668 -29.75 -9.95 -5.21
C GLY A 668 -28.47 -9.57 -5.94
N TYR A 669 -27.37 -10.28 -5.68
CA TYR A 669 -26.11 -10.19 -6.40
C TYR A 669 -26.31 -10.47 -7.90
N LYS A 670 -25.60 -9.68 -8.71
CA LYS A 670 -25.50 -9.86 -10.16
C LYS A 670 -24.04 -9.88 -10.58
N GLN A 671 -23.60 -10.97 -11.13
CA GLN A 671 -22.24 -11.17 -11.61
C GLN A 671 -22.02 -10.46 -12.94
N GLN A 672 -20.95 -9.67 -13.06
CA GLN A 672 -20.61 -8.97 -14.31
C GLN A 672 -19.78 -9.84 -15.24
N VAL A 673 -18.97 -10.73 -14.70
CA VAL A 673 -18.12 -11.66 -15.46
C VAL A 673 -18.29 -13.06 -14.87
N THR A 674 -18.61 -14.06 -15.69
CA THR A 674 -18.56 -15.46 -15.27
C THR A 674 -17.33 -16.16 -15.82
N CYS A 675 -16.68 -16.95 -14.97
CA CYS A 675 -15.54 -17.78 -15.31
C CYS A 675 -15.71 -19.16 -14.64
N ASP A 676 -15.72 -20.23 -15.42
CA ASP A 676 -15.93 -21.59 -14.91
C ASP A 676 -14.66 -22.27 -14.36
N ASN A 677 -13.52 -21.57 -14.34
CA ASN A 677 -12.26 -22.04 -13.80
C ASN A 677 -11.77 -21.17 -12.64
N MET A 678 -11.74 -21.72 -11.44
CA MET A 678 -11.28 -21.03 -10.21
C MET A 678 -9.81 -20.58 -10.25
N ASN A 679 -8.99 -21.14 -11.13
CA ASN A 679 -7.58 -20.79 -11.28
C ASN A 679 -7.36 -19.57 -12.19
N ILE A 680 -8.39 -19.09 -12.87
CA ILE A 680 -8.36 -17.85 -13.65
C ILE A 680 -9.11 -16.78 -12.87
N TRP A 681 -8.39 -15.79 -12.36
CA TRP A 681 -8.99 -14.62 -11.74
C TRP A 681 -9.22 -13.54 -12.77
N HIS A 682 -10.09 -12.58 -12.47
CA HIS A 682 -10.35 -11.51 -13.42
C HIS A 682 -10.57 -10.16 -12.75
N THR A 683 -10.35 -9.11 -13.52
CA THR A 683 -10.82 -7.75 -13.22
C THR A 683 -11.34 -7.11 -14.50
N LEU A 684 -12.41 -6.31 -14.38
CA LEU A 684 -12.97 -5.53 -15.47
C LEU A 684 -12.73 -4.05 -15.20
N ARG A 685 -12.01 -3.38 -16.10
CA ARG A 685 -11.67 -1.95 -15.97
C ARG A 685 -12.46 -1.12 -16.96
N THR A 686 -12.82 0.12 -16.58
CA THR A 686 -13.54 1.07 -17.46
C THR A 686 -13.17 2.52 -17.17
N ASP A 687 -13.11 3.36 -18.21
CA ASP A 687 -13.08 4.82 -18.12
C ASP A 687 -14.47 5.45 -18.34
N GLY A 688 -15.52 4.60 -18.43
CA GLY A 688 -16.87 5.00 -18.80
C GLY A 688 -17.16 4.83 -20.31
N ASN A 689 -16.15 4.88 -21.18
CA ASN A 689 -16.27 4.71 -22.63
C ASN A 689 -15.73 3.37 -23.12
N ARG A 690 -14.61 2.95 -22.59
CA ARG A 690 -13.91 1.70 -22.93
C ARG A 690 -14.00 0.72 -21.77
N GLN A 691 -13.88 -0.55 -22.09
CA GLN A 691 -13.76 -1.62 -21.09
C GLN A 691 -12.64 -2.58 -21.50
N MET A 692 -11.92 -3.08 -20.50
CA MET A 692 -10.91 -4.11 -20.68
C MET A 692 -11.06 -5.15 -19.58
N LEU A 693 -11.19 -6.40 -19.99
CA LEU A 693 -11.17 -7.56 -19.11
C LEU A 693 -9.74 -8.09 -19.01
N PHE A 694 -9.25 -8.20 -17.81
CA PHE A 694 -7.97 -8.84 -17.47
C PHE A 694 -8.26 -10.22 -16.92
N LEU A 695 -7.62 -11.25 -17.48
CA LEU A 695 -7.67 -12.65 -17.03
C LEU A 695 -6.29 -13.03 -16.49
N LEU A 696 -6.23 -13.42 -15.23
CA LEU A 696 -5.00 -13.66 -14.50
C LEU A 696 -4.82 -15.17 -14.26
N ASN A 697 -3.82 -15.77 -14.88
CA ASN A 697 -3.35 -17.11 -14.55
C ASN A 697 -2.00 -17.01 -13.83
N LEU A 698 -2.01 -17.15 -12.52
CA LEU A 698 -0.81 -17.09 -11.64
C LEU A 698 -0.31 -18.48 -11.26
N TYR A 699 -0.67 -19.49 -12.02
CA TYR A 699 -0.21 -20.88 -11.86
C TYR A 699 0.82 -21.23 -12.93
N THR A 700 1.64 -22.21 -12.65
CA THR A 700 2.73 -22.68 -13.52
C THR A 700 2.27 -23.58 -14.66
N SER A 701 0.96 -23.71 -14.88
CA SER A 701 0.36 -24.48 -15.96
C SER A 701 -0.65 -23.61 -16.72
N PRO A 702 -0.79 -23.81 -18.06
CA PRO A 702 -1.85 -23.17 -18.83
C PRO A 702 -3.22 -23.54 -18.29
N GLN A 703 -4.14 -22.58 -18.34
CA GLN A 703 -5.52 -22.72 -17.87
C GLN A 703 -6.49 -22.36 -19.01
N SER A 704 -7.66 -22.97 -19.01
CA SER A 704 -8.74 -22.63 -19.93
C SER A 704 -10.02 -22.37 -19.16
N ALA A 705 -10.82 -21.41 -19.60
CA ALA A 705 -12.15 -21.16 -19.05
C ALA A 705 -13.13 -20.71 -20.11
N ASN A 706 -14.41 -20.99 -19.89
CA ASN A 706 -15.50 -20.34 -20.62
C ASN A 706 -15.80 -19.01 -19.92
N ILE A 707 -15.69 -17.91 -20.67
CA ILE A 707 -15.87 -16.55 -20.14
C ILE A 707 -17.11 -15.94 -20.80
N GLU A 708 -18.02 -15.47 -19.96
CA GLU A 708 -19.12 -14.59 -20.35
C GLU A 708 -19.02 -13.30 -19.52
N TYR A 709 -19.42 -12.17 -20.08
CA TYR A 709 -19.49 -10.90 -19.36
C TYR A 709 -20.67 -10.08 -19.89
N PHE A 710 -21.15 -9.13 -19.07
CA PHE A 710 -22.18 -8.19 -19.47
C PHE A 710 -21.55 -6.93 -20.07
N ASP A 711 -21.98 -6.56 -21.27
CA ASP A 711 -21.60 -5.30 -21.90
C ASP A 711 -22.30 -4.11 -21.20
N LYS A 712 -22.00 -2.88 -21.63
CA LYS A 712 -22.60 -1.67 -21.07
C LYS A 712 -24.10 -1.58 -21.19
N SER A 713 -24.69 -2.26 -22.16
CA SER A 713 -26.14 -2.32 -22.42
C SER A 713 -26.81 -3.44 -21.61
N GLY A 714 -26.04 -4.22 -20.84
CA GLY A 714 -26.52 -5.32 -20.02
C GLY A 714 -26.78 -6.61 -20.85
N HIS A 715 -26.27 -6.67 -22.08
CA HIS A 715 -26.32 -7.89 -22.87
C HIS A 715 -25.16 -8.81 -22.55
N THR A 716 -25.42 -10.11 -22.54
CA THR A 716 -24.37 -11.12 -22.35
C THR A 716 -23.51 -11.20 -23.61
N ALA A 717 -22.22 -10.94 -23.47
CA ALA A 717 -21.25 -11.21 -24.53
C ALA A 717 -20.40 -12.43 -24.13
N LYS A 718 -20.33 -13.40 -25.06
CA LYS A 718 -19.57 -14.64 -24.86
C LYS A 718 -18.17 -14.48 -25.45
N CYS A 719 -17.13 -14.61 -24.65
CA CYS A 719 -15.80 -14.80 -25.18
C CYS A 719 -15.56 -16.25 -25.64
N GLY A 720 -16.45 -17.19 -25.23
CA GLY A 720 -16.27 -18.61 -25.42
C GLY A 720 -15.13 -19.17 -24.57
N LYS A 721 -14.49 -20.24 -25.04
CA LYS A 721 -13.34 -20.84 -24.42
C LYS A 721 -12.12 -19.94 -24.63
N VAL A 722 -11.49 -19.52 -23.52
CA VAL A 722 -10.30 -18.68 -23.52
C VAL A 722 -9.17 -19.45 -22.85
N ASP A 723 -8.06 -19.61 -23.58
CA ASP A 723 -6.83 -20.17 -23.04
C ASP A 723 -5.94 -19.05 -22.51
N VAL A 724 -5.40 -19.21 -21.30
CA VAL A 724 -4.48 -18.29 -20.64
C VAL A 724 -3.23 -19.06 -20.26
N GLU A 725 -2.11 -18.67 -20.86
CA GLU A 725 -0.81 -19.29 -20.62
C GLU A 725 -0.40 -19.22 -19.15
N ALA A 726 0.55 -20.09 -18.75
CA ALA A 726 1.10 -20.10 -17.41
C ALA A 726 1.74 -18.73 -17.06
N MET A 727 1.58 -18.28 -15.83
CA MET A 727 2.16 -17.02 -15.34
C MET A 727 1.89 -15.83 -16.27
N THR A 728 0.63 -15.68 -16.71
CA THR A 728 0.25 -14.66 -17.70
C THR A 728 -1.02 -13.93 -17.29
N VAL A 729 -1.03 -12.63 -17.56
CA VAL A 729 -2.24 -11.80 -17.54
C VAL A 729 -2.65 -11.50 -18.97
N LYS A 730 -3.75 -12.10 -19.40
CA LYS A 730 -4.32 -11.91 -20.74
C LYS A 730 -5.37 -10.80 -20.70
N THR A 731 -5.37 -9.93 -21.71
CA THR A 731 -6.33 -8.85 -21.83
C THR A 731 -7.32 -9.11 -22.97
N ILE A 732 -8.57 -8.78 -22.75
CA ILE A 732 -9.63 -8.79 -23.77
C ILE A 732 -10.22 -7.38 -23.80
N GLU A 733 -9.94 -6.67 -24.89
CA GLU A 733 -10.42 -5.31 -25.10
C GLU A 733 -11.85 -5.35 -25.67
N LYS A 734 -12.70 -4.42 -25.21
CA LYS A 734 -14.05 -4.25 -25.72
C LYS A 734 -14.40 -2.77 -25.83
N TYR A 735 -14.91 -2.44 -26.96
CA TYR A 735 -15.32 -1.10 -27.36
C TYR A 735 -16.81 -0.84 -27.09
#